data_16293ef6426c7b3508b4c572ad8ce473
#
_entry.id   16293ef6426c7b3508b4c572ad8ce473
#
_cell.length_a   1.000
_cell.length_b   1.000
_cell.length_c   1.000
_cell.angle_alpha   90.00
_cell.angle_beta   90.00
_cell.angle_gamma   90.00
#
_symmetry.space_group_name_H-M   'P 1'
#
loop_
_entity.id
_entity.type
_entity.pdbx_description
1 polymer ?
#
loop_
_entity_poly.entity_id
_entity_poly.type
_entity_poly.pdbx_seq_one_letter_code
_entity_poly.pdbx_strand_id
1 'polypeptide(L)'
;MLNKIIRFSLENRILVLVATVLLVIGGLYSTGKTEVDVFPDLNAPTVVIMTEAGGMAAEEVEQLVTFPIETAVNGSTGVRRVRSQSTHGFSVVWVEFDWGTDIYLARQIVSEKLAAVGEQMPEGVSAPVLGPQSSILGEVLIVSLTSDKTSLQDLRTYADWIIRPHLLSTGGVAQVSVHGGDIKEYQILISPGKMKHFGVSLSDVMACTRGMNTNTNGGVRYEYGNEYIIRGITSTNDLDKLGACIVKKNGESVITLADVADIKVGNQSPKLGTASEKAHPAVLLTVTKQPYTSTLKLTEQLNRSLDELKGNLPADVHISTDIFRQADFIESSVDNVQKSLIEGAIFVVIVLMIFLANARTTIISLVTIPLSFLVAMIVLNAMGISINTMTLGGLAIAIGSLVDDAIVDVENVYKHIRQNRQLPEADRVPIIELVYNASREVRMPILNSTLIIIVSFAPLFFLSGMEGRMLIPLGIAFVTALLASTLVALTLTPVLCSYMLGKSKGEMPKEAFVAVWLKKYYHTALLWVLDHTRPVIISAAALFVIALAVFLTLGSSFLPKFNEGSFTINISSLPGISLEESDSIGARAERLLLQVPEIKTVARKTGRAELDEHALGVNVSEIEAPFQLDGRSHEEVLNDVRRRLSVLAGANIEIGQPISHRIDAMLSGTQASIAIKLFGSDLNKMFTIGNQIKKACKDIDGIADLNVEQQIERPELKIIPRRELLLRNGITLPEFNEFIAVNLAGETVSQVYEAGRAFNLVVKAGNYDEISNLIIDAADGRKVPLSDVADIVSGAGPNTINRENVQRKIVISANTSGRALSDVVADIKKAVGEEVKLPEGYRIEYGGQFESQESASRVLYLTCTLAIAIIFFLLFMQFRNAKEAGIILLNLPLALIGGIFALVVTTGEVSIPAIIGFISLFGIATRNGMLLVTEYKRLRTEEGATVREAIVNGSLSRLNPIMMTALTSALALVPLALGGELPGNEIQSPMAKVILGGLISSTLLNAFIIPVIYEKISNRR
;
A
#
# COMPACT_ATOMS: atom_id res chain seq x y z
N MET A 1 37.18 22.21 15.38
CA MET A 1 35.84 22.78 15.15
C MET A 1 34.88 22.48 16.31
N LEU A 2 34.70 21.28 16.72
CA LEU A 2 33.79 20.84 17.79
C LEU A 2 34.07 21.43 19.18
N ASN A 3 35.35 21.57 19.59
CA ASN A 3 35.67 22.26 20.84
C ASN A 3 35.18 23.70 20.88
N LYS A 4 35.21 24.36 19.70
CA LYS A 4 34.68 25.72 19.56
C LYS A 4 33.17 25.76 19.74
N ILE A 5 32.45 24.71 19.33
CA ILE A 5 30.96 24.62 19.49
C ILE A 5 30.62 24.50 20.98
N ILE A 6 31.24 23.54 21.71
CA ILE A 6 30.98 23.34 23.14
C ILE A 6 31.30 24.61 23.90
N ARG A 7 32.48 25.23 23.64
CA ARG A 7 32.91 26.44 24.29
C ARG A 7 32.00 27.63 24.01
N PHE A 8 31.64 27.83 22.73
CA PHE A 8 30.67 28.85 22.31
C PHE A 8 29.33 28.68 23.02
N SER A 9 28.82 27.44 23.13
CA SER A 9 27.57 27.17 23.82
C SER A 9 27.61 27.49 25.32
N LEU A 10 28.72 27.17 25.98
CA LEU A 10 28.91 27.48 27.41
C LEU A 10 29.17 28.97 27.69
N GLU A 11 29.81 29.70 26.77
CA GLU A 11 30.02 31.15 26.85
C GLU A 11 28.72 31.91 26.54
N ASN A 12 27.88 31.41 25.60
CA ASN A 12 26.64 32.05 25.15
C ASN A 12 25.38 31.27 25.58
N ARG A 13 25.30 30.87 26.84
CA ARG A 13 24.21 29.99 27.39
C ARG A 13 22.81 30.49 27.13
N ILE A 14 22.56 31.82 27.22
CA ILE A 14 21.25 32.42 26.99
C ILE A 14 20.85 32.26 25.50
N LEU A 15 21.80 32.47 24.58
CA LEU A 15 21.56 32.31 23.14
C LEU A 15 21.14 30.87 22.80
N VAL A 16 21.78 29.87 23.40
CA VAL A 16 21.43 28.44 23.22
C VAL A 16 20.02 28.15 23.74
N LEU A 17 19.64 28.72 24.91
CA LEU A 17 18.29 28.54 25.46
C LEU A 17 17.22 29.20 24.57
N VAL A 18 17.48 30.43 24.07
CA VAL A 18 16.56 31.10 23.13
C VAL A 18 16.43 30.32 21.82
N ALA A 19 17.54 29.83 21.25
CA ALA A 19 17.52 29.00 20.06
C ALA A 19 16.71 27.71 20.28
N THR A 20 16.83 27.10 21.47
CA THR A 20 16.04 25.90 21.82
C THR A 20 14.55 26.22 21.88
N VAL A 21 14.15 27.34 22.47
CA VAL A 21 12.72 27.75 22.50
C VAL A 21 12.18 28.02 21.10
N LEU A 22 12.96 28.69 20.24
CA LEU A 22 12.57 28.92 18.83
C LEU A 22 12.44 27.59 18.07
N LEU A 23 13.33 26.63 18.32
CA LEU A 23 13.27 25.30 17.73
C LEU A 23 12.00 24.54 18.18
N VAL A 24 11.63 24.65 19.46
CA VAL A 24 10.37 24.05 19.97
C VAL A 24 9.15 24.65 19.27
N ILE A 25 9.09 25.99 19.17
CA ILE A 25 7.99 26.67 18.50
C ILE A 25 7.94 26.27 17.01
N GLY A 26 9.06 26.30 16.31
CA GLY A 26 9.17 25.91 14.91
C GLY A 26 8.80 24.43 14.67
N GLY A 27 9.23 23.55 15.58
CA GLY A 27 8.92 22.11 15.51
C GLY A 27 7.44 21.82 15.73
N LEU A 28 6.81 22.44 16.72
CA LEU A 28 5.36 22.29 16.95
C LEU A 28 4.54 22.85 15.78
N TYR A 29 4.95 23.99 15.22
CA TYR A 29 4.30 24.55 14.04
C TYR A 29 4.46 23.63 12.82
N SER A 30 5.65 23.07 12.59
CA SER A 30 5.93 22.14 11.52
C SER A 30 5.10 20.86 11.65
N THR A 31 5.07 20.26 12.85
CA THR A 31 4.26 19.05 13.14
C THR A 31 2.78 19.27 12.85
N GLY A 32 2.23 20.43 13.22
CA GLY A 32 0.81 20.76 12.97
C GLY A 32 0.47 20.99 11.50
N LYS A 33 1.47 21.26 10.65
CA LYS A 33 1.30 21.42 9.18
C LYS A 33 1.57 20.15 8.37
N THR A 34 2.35 19.23 8.93
CA THR A 34 2.73 18.00 8.21
C THR A 34 1.52 17.10 8.07
N GLU A 35 1.34 16.56 6.86
CA GLU A 35 0.27 15.61 6.58
C GLU A 35 0.49 14.28 7.31
N VAL A 36 -0.61 13.63 7.68
CA VAL A 36 -0.61 12.33 8.38
C VAL A 36 -1.24 11.29 7.47
N ASP A 37 -0.57 10.15 7.31
CA ASP A 37 -1.04 9.00 6.53
C ASP A 37 -0.58 7.69 7.20
N VAL A 38 -1.02 6.51 6.73
CA VAL A 38 -0.51 5.22 7.23
C VAL A 38 0.86 4.92 6.63
N PHE A 39 0.97 5.05 5.31
CA PHE A 39 2.18 4.75 4.55
C PHE A 39 2.73 6.02 3.89
N PRO A 40 4.03 6.05 3.60
CA PRO A 40 4.56 7.03 2.65
C PRO A 40 3.90 6.86 1.29
N ASP A 41 4.09 7.82 0.40
CA ASP A 41 3.57 7.73 -0.97
C ASP A 41 4.15 6.52 -1.72
N LEU A 42 3.34 5.46 -1.82
CA LEU A 42 3.68 4.20 -2.52
C LEU A 42 3.25 4.21 -3.98
N ASN A 43 2.82 5.35 -4.53
CA ASN A 43 2.34 5.42 -5.90
C ASN A 43 3.42 5.04 -6.90
N ALA A 44 3.22 3.90 -7.57
CA ALA A 44 3.94 3.62 -8.81
C ALA A 44 3.43 4.60 -9.88
N PRO A 45 4.32 5.19 -10.69
CA PRO A 45 3.89 6.04 -11.79
C PRO A 45 3.22 5.17 -12.88
N THR A 46 1.92 4.93 -12.71
CA THR A 46 1.12 4.09 -13.61
C THR A 46 0.05 4.95 -14.28
N VAL A 47 -0.01 4.88 -15.60
CA VAL A 47 -1.06 5.53 -16.38
C VAL A 47 -2.00 4.45 -16.89
N VAL A 48 -3.28 4.59 -16.58
CA VAL A 48 -4.33 3.67 -17.00
C VAL A 48 -5.01 4.23 -18.25
N ILE A 49 -5.20 3.39 -19.27
CA ILE A 49 -5.91 3.71 -20.50
C ILE A 49 -7.13 2.81 -20.55
N MET A 50 -8.30 3.38 -20.69
CA MET A 50 -9.58 2.67 -20.79
C MET A 50 -10.25 2.95 -22.11
N THR A 51 -10.83 1.90 -22.72
CA THR A 51 -11.50 2.01 -24.01
C THR A 51 -12.75 1.16 -24.02
N GLU A 52 -13.93 1.76 -24.17
CA GLU A 52 -15.19 1.05 -24.40
C GLU A 52 -15.25 0.62 -25.87
N ALA A 53 -15.47 -0.67 -26.09
CA ALA A 53 -15.58 -1.32 -27.39
C ALA A 53 -16.86 -2.16 -27.48
N GLY A 54 -18.01 -1.50 -27.26
CA GLY A 54 -19.29 -2.16 -27.10
C GLY A 54 -19.59 -3.21 -28.16
N GLY A 55 -20.03 -4.40 -27.72
CA GLY A 55 -20.40 -5.53 -28.59
C GLY A 55 -19.24 -6.40 -29.07
N MET A 56 -17.99 -6.02 -28.89
CA MET A 56 -16.83 -6.83 -29.31
C MET A 56 -16.52 -7.96 -28.35
N ALA A 57 -16.20 -9.14 -28.87
CA ALA A 57 -15.68 -10.27 -28.11
C ALA A 57 -14.27 -9.95 -27.56
N ALA A 58 -13.82 -10.64 -26.51
CA ALA A 58 -12.52 -10.38 -25.89
C ALA A 58 -11.34 -10.51 -26.87
N GLU A 59 -11.39 -11.44 -27.81
CA GLU A 59 -10.37 -11.58 -28.86
C GLU A 59 -10.33 -10.42 -29.85
N GLU A 60 -11.50 -9.91 -30.22
CA GLU A 60 -11.61 -8.73 -31.09
C GLU A 60 -11.10 -7.47 -30.38
N VAL A 61 -11.47 -7.30 -29.11
CA VAL A 61 -10.95 -6.21 -28.26
C VAL A 61 -9.43 -6.31 -28.15
N GLU A 62 -8.88 -7.51 -27.92
CA GLU A 62 -7.44 -7.72 -27.88
C GLU A 62 -6.75 -7.28 -29.17
N GLN A 63 -7.24 -7.76 -30.31
CA GLN A 63 -6.59 -7.57 -31.59
C GLN A 63 -6.75 -6.15 -32.15
N LEU A 64 -7.96 -5.59 -32.02
CA LEU A 64 -8.32 -4.34 -32.70
C LEU A 64 -8.18 -3.11 -31.83
N VAL A 65 -8.19 -3.26 -30.50
CA VAL A 65 -8.14 -2.14 -29.55
C VAL A 65 -6.90 -2.22 -28.66
N THR A 66 -6.77 -3.31 -27.91
CA THR A 66 -5.71 -3.43 -26.90
C THR A 66 -4.31 -3.49 -27.51
N PHE A 67 -4.10 -4.35 -28.51
CA PHE A 67 -2.79 -4.54 -29.13
C PHE A 67 -2.26 -3.29 -29.83
N PRO A 68 -3.05 -2.50 -30.59
CA PRO A 68 -2.63 -1.20 -31.09
C PRO A 68 -2.19 -0.22 -30.01
N ILE A 69 -2.94 -0.13 -28.89
CA ILE A 69 -2.61 0.74 -27.76
C ILE A 69 -1.30 0.27 -27.12
N GLU A 70 -1.18 -1.03 -26.77
CA GLU A 70 0.05 -1.61 -26.23
C GLU A 70 1.28 -1.29 -27.08
N THR A 71 1.15 -1.50 -28.39
CA THR A 71 2.24 -1.27 -29.35
C THR A 71 2.66 0.19 -29.40
N ALA A 72 1.72 1.11 -29.30
CA ALA A 72 1.99 2.55 -29.35
C ALA A 72 2.71 3.05 -28.06
N VAL A 73 2.33 2.52 -26.90
CA VAL A 73 2.90 2.97 -25.62
C VAL A 73 4.14 2.18 -25.20
N ASN A 74 4.30 0.96 -25.70
CA ASN A 74 5.46 0.12 -25.39
C ASN A 74 6.74 0.73 -25.99
N GLY A 75 7.83 0.69 -25.23
CA GLY A 75 9.10 1.32 -25.66
C GLY A 75 9.12 2.84 -25.56
N SER A 76 8.11 3.49 -24.96
CA SER A 76 8.17 4.91 -24.61
C SER A 76 9.20 5.13 -23.48
N THR A 77 9.81 6.31 -23.46
CA THR A 77 10.85 6.64 -22.49
C THR A 77 10.35 6.47 -21.05
N GLY A 78 11.08 5.70 -20.24
CA GLY A 78 10.78 5.45 -18.85
C GLY A 78 9.68 4.41 -18.60
N VAL A 79 9.13 3.76 -19.63
CA VAL A 79 8.18 2.66 -19.46
C VAL A 79 8.92 1.39 -19.04
N ARG A 80 8.56 0.88 -17.87
CA ARG A 80 9.11 -0.33 -17.28
C ARG A 80 8.36 -1.57 -17.73
N ARG A 81 7.04 -1.50 -17.77
CA ARG A 81 6.14 -2.62 -18.07
C ARG A 81 4.80 -2.12 -18.58
N VAL A 82 4.24 -2.84 -19.54
CA VAL A 82 2.87 -2.62 -20.01
C VAL A 82 2.05 -3.88 -19.72
N ARG A 83 0.96 -3.72 -19.02
CA ARG A 83 -0.03 -4.78 -18.75
C ARG A 83 -1.34 -4.41 -19.39
N SER A 84 -2.11 -5.39 -19.80
CA SER A 84 -3.44 -5.14 -20.35
C SER A 84 -4.41 -6.26 -20.03
N GLN A 85 -5.67 -5.92 -20.08
CA GLN A 85 -6.80 -6.82 -19.95
C GLN A 85 -7.83 -6.48 -21.00
N SER A 86 -8.18 -7.48 -21.81
CA SER A 86 -9.26 -7.41 -22.82
C SER A 86 -10.41 -8.27 -22.35
N THR A 87 -11.58 -7.65 -22.18
CA THR A 87 -12.82 -8.32 -21.82
C THR A 87 -13.86 -8.04 -22.90
N HIS A 88 -15.05 -8.66 -22.80
CA HIS A 88 -16.15 -8.33 -23.69
C HIS A 88 -16.49 -6.83 -23.63
N GLY A 89 -16.34 -6.13 -24.74
CA GLY A 89 -16.67 -4.72 -24.91
C GLY A 89 -15.78 -3.74 -24.17
N PHE A 90 -14.62 -4.15 -23.58
CA PHE A 90 -13.79 -3.25 -22.78
C PHE A 90 -12.32 -3.62 -22.80
N SER A 91 -11.47 -2.61 -22.95
CA SER A 91 -10.03 -2.72 -22.88
C SER A 91 -9.46 -1.83 -21.79
N VAL A 92 -8.57 -2.38 -20.96
CA VAL A 92 -7.76 -1.60 -20.01
C VAL A 92 -6.29 -1.89 -20.24
N VAL A 93 -5.48 -0.83 -20.31
CA VAL A 93 -4.02 -0.93 -20.44
C VAL A 93 -3.36 -0.12 -19.33
N TRP A 94 -2.53 -0.76 -18.52
CA TRP A 94 -1.72 -0.14 -17.47
C TRP A 94 -0.30 0.05 -17.98
N VAL A 95 0.13 1.29 -18.10
CA VAL A 95 1.49 1.67 -18.50
C VAL A 95 2.27 2.05 -17.25
N GLU A 96 3.16 1.18 -16.82
CA GLU A 96 3.99 1.37 -15.63
C GLU A 96 5.33 1.98 -16.01
N PHE A 97 5.64 3.12 -15.42
CA PHE A 97 6.90 3.83 -15.60
C PHE A 97 7.91 3.49 -14.50
N ASP A 98 9.17 3.82 -14.74
CA ASP A 98 10.22 3.70 -13.75
C ASP A 98 9.92 4.51 -12.49
N TRP A 99 10.29 3.97 -11.33
CA TRP A 99 10.13 4.64 -10.06
C TRP A 99 10.88 5.98 -10.05
N GLY A 100 10.19 7.06 -9.77
CA GLY A 100 10.74 8.41 -9.80
C GLY A 100 10.36 9.22 -11.03
N THR A 101 9.69 8.61 -12.02
CA THR A 101 9.07 9.36 -13.12
C THR A 101 7.90 10.20 -12.57
N ASP A 102 7.85 11.46 -12.96
CA ASP A 102 6.73 12.33 -12.63
C ASP A 102 5.45 11.85 -13.33
N ILE A 103 4.35 11.70 -12.57
CA ILE A 103 3.10 11.16 -13.10
C ILE A 103 2.49 12.06 -14.19
N TYR A 104 2.68 13.38 -14.12
CA TYR A 104 2.16 14.29 -15.14
C TYR A 104 2.93 14.16 -16.44
N LEU A 105 4.27 13.99 -16.36
CA LEU A 105 5.10 13.69 -17.53
C LEU A 105 4.72 12.33 -18.14
N ALA A 106 4.53 11.31 -17.31
CA ALA A 106 4.08 9.99 -17.77
C ALA A 106 2.74 10.08 -18.52
N ARG A 107 1.78 10.81 -17.97
CA ARG A 107 0.47 11.05 -18.63
C ARG A 107 0.60 11.81 -19.91
N GLN A 108 1.47 12.81 -20.00
CA GLN A 108 1.74 13.54 -21.23
C GLN A 108 2.29 12.63 -22.32
N ILE A 109 3.31 11.80 -22.01
CA ILE A 109 3.90 10.83 -22.94
C ILE A 109 2.81 9.90 -23.49
N VAL A 110 1.98 9.33 -22.61
CA VAL A 110 0.90 8.43 -23.02
C VAL A 110 -0.15 9.15 -23.85
N SER A 111 -0.55 10.37 -23.47
CA SER A 111 -1.54 11.17 -24.21
C SER A 111 -1.07 11.48 -25.64
N GLU A 112 0.21 11.81 -25.84
CA GLU A 112 0.79 12.02 -27.16
C GLU A 112 0.74 10.75 -28.04
N LYS A 113 1.00 9.58 -27.44
CA LYS A 113 0.91 8.31 -28.15
C LYS A 113 -0.54 7.95 -28.51
N LEU A 114 -1.48 8.18 -27.58
CA LEU A 114 -2.91 7.88 -27.80
C LEU A 114 -3.53 8.76 -28.88
N ALA A 115 -3.09 9.99 -29.06
CA ALA A 115 -3.60 10.88 -30.11
C ALA A 115 -3.43 10.25 -31.50
N ALA A 116 -2.30 9.57 -31.75
CA ALA A 116 -2.05 8.89 -33.01
C ALA A 116 -2.85 7.59 -33.17
N VAL A 117 -3.14 6.88 -32.08
CA VAL A 117 -3.89 5.62 -32.09
C VAL A 117 -5.39 5.85 -32.17
N GLY A 118 -5.89 6.94 -31.58
CA GLY A 118 -7.32 7.24 -31.54
C GLY A 118 -7.98 7.37 -32.92
N GLU A 119 -7.23 7.84 -33.93
CA GLU A 119 -7.69 7.94 -35.32
C GLU A 119 -7.74 6.56 -36.03
N GLN A 120 -7.10 5.54 -35.48
CA GLN A 120 -7.01 4.19 -36.03
C GLN A 120 -8.01 3.20 -35.40
N MET A 121 -8.77 3.67 -34.40
CA MET A 121 -9.76 2.80 -33.72
C MET A 121 -10.88 2.38 -34.70
N PRO A 122 -11.37 1.14 -34.57
CA PRO A 122 -12.49 0.66 -35.39
C PRO A 122 -13.75 1.51 -35.17
N GLU A 123 -14.62 1.53 -36.18
CA GLU A 123 -15.93 2.18 -36.08
C GLU A 123 -16.77 1.53 -34.97
N GLY A 124 -17.39 2.33 -34.11
CA GLY A 124 -18.15 1.86 -32.94
C GLY A 124 -17.34 1.68 -31.64
N VAL A 125 -16.00 1.87 -31.70
CA VAL A 125 -15.15 1.90 -30.50
C VAL A 125 -15.02 3.35 -30.03
N SER A 126 -15.17 3.57 -28.72
CA SER A 126 -14.95 4.88 -28.11
C SER A 126 -13.47 5.30 -28.21
N ALA A 127 -13.22 6.60 -28.22
CA ALA A 127 -11.83 7.07 -28.13
C ALA A 127 -11.18 6.58 -26.80
N PRO A 128 -9.91 6.15 -26.82
CA PRO A 128 -9.19 5.77 -25.61
C PRO A 128 -9.13 6.94 -24.61
N VAL A 129 -9.50 6.70 -23.37
CA VAL A 129 -9.54 7.68 -22.29
C VAL A 129 -8.48 7.35 -21.24
N LEU A 130 -7.74 8.36 -20.79
CA LEU A 130 -6.86 8.19 -19.64
C LEU A 130 -7.69 8.08 -18.36
N GLY A 131 -7.44 7.06 -17.58
CA GLY A 131 -7.99 6.91 -16.25
C GLY A 131 -7.67 8.12 -15.35
N PRO A 132 -8.39 8.27 -14.25
CA PRO A 132 -8.17 9.37 -13.33
C PRO A 132 -6.75 9.32 -12.76
N GLN A 133 -6.26 10.46 -12.30
CA GLN A 133 -5.05 10.52 -11.50
C GLN A 133 -5.42 10.05 -10.10
N SER A 134 -5.50 8.75 -9.89
CA SER A 134 -5.72 8.18 -8.58
C SER A 134 -4.42 7.58 -8.02
N SER A 135 -4.29 7.59 -6.71
CA SER A 135 -3.33 6.77 -6.01
C SER A 135 -3.80 5.31 -6.04
N ILE A 136 -2.91 4.35 -6.16
CA ILE A 136 -3.26 2.93 -5.99
C ILE A 136 -3.87 2.67 -4.60
N LEU A 137 -3.41 3.41 -3.59
CA LEU A 137 -4.00 3.46 -2.26
C LEU A 137 -5.01 4.61 -2.12
N GLY A 138 -5.58 5.07 -3.22
CA GLY A 138 -6.39 6.29 -3.28
C GLY A 138 -7.85 6.11 -2.91
N GLU A 139 -8.34 4.90 -2.76
CA GLU A 139 -9.70 4.68 -2.27
C GLU A 139 -9.80 5.11 -0.80
N VAL A 140 -10.62 6.15 -0.58
CA VAL A 140 -10.71 6.82 0.72
C VAL A 140 -11.95 6.39 1.47
N LEU A 141 -13.06 6.22 0.75
CA LEU A 141 -14.38 6.03 1.33
C LEU A 141 -15.27 5.25 0.37
N ILE A 142 -16.01 4.29 0.91
CA ILE A 142 -17.16 3.67 0.23
C ILE A 142 -18.44 4.17 0.88
N VAL A 143 -19.30 4.78 0.07
CA VAL A 143 -20.62 5.27 0.48
C VAL A 143 -21.68 4.35 -0.05
N SER A 144 -22.57 3.84 0.80
CA SER A 144 -23.73 3.05 0.40
C SER A 144 -25.01 3.85 0.46
N LEU A 145 -25.85 3.67 -0.54
CA LEU A 145 -27.21 4.18 -0.60
C LEU A 145 -28.18 3.02 -0.58
N THR A 146 -29.04 2.98 0.40
CA THR A 146 -30.14 1.99 0.53
C THR A 146 -31.47 2.68 0.78
N SER A 147 -32.56 2.04 0.39
CA SER A 147 -33.92 2.49 0.69
C SER A 147 -34.88 1.33 0.64
N ASP A 148 -35.95 1.41 1.47
CA ASP A 148 -37.07 0.47 1.45
C ASP A 148 -38.20 0.87 0.48
N LYS A 149 -38.26 2.14 0.04
CA LYS A 149 -39.33 2.70 -0.77
C LYS A 149 -38.87 3.24 -2.12
N THR A 150 -37.74 3.94 -2.14
CA THR A 150 -37.16 4.50 -3.37
C THR A 150 -36.65 3.39 -4.26
N SER A 151 -36.95 3.43 -5.55
CA SER A 151 -36.52 2.42 -6.52
C SER A 151 -34.99 2.44 -6.72
N LEU A 152 -34.41 1.31 -7.14
CA LEU A 152 -32.97 1.25 -7.49
C LEU A 152 -32.60 2.20 -8.64
N GLN A 153 -33.57 2.47 -9.54
CA GLN A 153 -33.40 3.45 -10.64
C GLN A 153 -33.30 4.89 -10.11
N ASP A 154 -34.12 5.26 -9.13
CA ASP A 154 -34.09 6.58 -8.53
C ASP A 154 -32.85 6.73 -7.62
N LEU A 155 -32.49 5.69 -6.82
CA LEU A 155 -31.26 5.68 -6.04
C LEU A 155 -30.03 5.88 -6.92
N ARG A 156 -29.96 5.20 -8.07
CA ARG A 156 -28.90 5.37 -9.05
C ARG A 156 -28.89 6.79 -9.64
N THR A 157 -30.05 7.32 -9.94
CA THR A 157 -30.21 8.70 -10.44
C THR A 157 -29.73 9.73 -9.41
N TYR A 158 -30.04 9.55 -8.11
CA TYR A 158 -29.49 10.42 -7.05
C TYR A 158 -27.99 10.29 -6.93
N ALA A 159 -27.45 9.06 -7.01
CA ALA A 159 -26.01 8.83 -6.98
C ALA A 159 -25.27 9.55 -8.12
N ASP A 160 -25.73 9.37 -9.37
CA ASP A 160 -25.04 9.90 -10.56
C ASP A 160 -25.18 11.42 -10.71
N TRP A 161 -26.35 11.97 -10.38
CA TRP A 161 -26.68 13.37 -10.72
C TRP A 161 -26.66 14.34 -9.53
N ILE A 162 -26.69 13.85 -8.30
CA ILE A 162 -26.66 14.68 -7.08
C ILE A 162 -25.42 14.41 -6.27
N ILE A 163 -25.20 13.15 -5.84
CA ILE A 163 -24.15 12.84 -4.89
C ILE A 163 -22.77 12.87 -5.56
N ARG A 164 -22.61 12.15 -6.68
CA ARG A 164 -21.33 12.12 -7.42
C ARG A 164 -20.79 13.49 -7.80
N PRO A 165 -21.56 14.41 -8.43
CA PRO A 165 -21.07 15.73 -8.77
C PRO A 165 -20.70 16.57 -7.54
N HIS A 166 -21.46 16.41 -6.45
CA HIS A 166 -21.19 17.12 -5.22
C HIS A 166 -19.89 16.64 -4.55
N LEU A 167 -19.67 15.32 -4.48
CA LEU A 167 -18.43 14.74 -3.98
C LEU A 167 -17.23 15.11 -4.87
N LEU A 168 -17.40 15.14 -6.20
CA LEU A 168 -16.34 15.56 -7.14
C LEU A 168 -15.97 17.03 -7.00
N SER A 169 -16.89 17.88 -6.51
CA SER A 169 -16.59 19.29 -6.24
C SER A 169 -15.73 19.49 -5.00
N THR A 170 -15.57 18.46 -4.16
CA THR A 170 -14.68 18.49 -3.00
C THR A 170 -13.22 18.43 -3.47
N GLY A 171 -12.43 19.44 -3.10
CA GLY A 171 -11.02 19.51 -3.50
C GLY A 171 -10.23 18.28 -3.02
N GLY A 172 -9.50 17.64 -3.94
CA GLY A 172 -8.70 16.44 -3.63
C GLY A 172 -9.34 15.11 -4.04
N VAL A 173 -10.61 15.11 -4.49
CA VAL A 173 -11.25 13.92 -5.08
C VAL A 173 -10.77 13.75 -6.52
N ALA A 174 -10.29 12.55 -6.87
CA ALA A 174 -9.88 12.20 -8.23
C ALA A 174 -11.05 11.63 -9.03
N GLN A 175 -11.81 10.72 -8.42
CA GLN A 175 -12.94 10.03 -9.05
C GLN A 175 -13.98 9.62 -8.00
N VAL A 176 -15.21 9.49 -8.45
CA VAL A 176 -16.29 8.81 -7.73
C VAL A 176 -16.92 7.80 -8.69
N SER A 177 -16.69 6.52 -8.45
CA SER A 177 -17.27 5.42 -9.22
C SER A 177 -18.58 4.98 -8.61
N VAL A 178 -19.60 4.75 -9.42
CA VAL A 178 -20.94 4.35 -8.97
C VAL A 178 -21.22 2.92 -9.41
N HIS A 179 -21.40 2.00 -8.46
CA HIS A 179 -21.72 0.60 -8.71
C HIS A 179 -23.16 0.28 -8.31
N GLY A 180 -23.79 -0.61 -9.07
CA GLY A 180 -25.15 -1.06 -8.78
C GLY A 180 -26.23 -0.03 -9.15
N GLY A 181 -27.44 -0.34 -8.73
CA GLY A 181 -28.64 0.39 -9.15
C GLY A 181 -29.01 0.14 -10.61
N ASP A 182 -30.04 0.80 -11.06
CA ASP A 182 -30.55 0.71 -12.42
C ASP A 182 -30.39 2.04 -13.14
N ILE A 183 -29.63 2.06 -14.25
CA ILE A 183 -29.43 3.28 -15.03
C ILE A 183 -30.70 3.54 -15.83
N LYS A 184 -31.33 4.70 -15.60
CA LYS A 184 -32.51 5.15 -16.27
C LYS A 184 -32.24 5.46 -17.74
N GLU A 185 -33.04 4.90 -18.64
CA GLU A 185 -33.09 5.27 -20.07
C GLU A 185 -34.51 5.35 -20.60
N TYR A 186 -34.70 6.13 -21.62
CA TYR A 186 -35.90 6.17 -22.40
C TYR A 186 -35.80 5.17 -23.55
N GLN A 187 -36.76 4.26 -23.66
CA GLN A 187 -36.69 3.13 -24.59
C GLN A 187 -37.78 3.26 -25.65
N ILE A 188 -37.44 3.15 -26.91
CA ILE A 188 -38.29 2.98 -28.04
C ILE A 188 -38.25 1.51 -28.46
N LEU A 189 -39.20 0.74 -28.00
CA LEU A 189 -39.27 -0.70 -28.24
C LEU A 189 -40.01 -0.97 -29.56
N ILE A 190 -39.24 -1.15 -30.64
CA ILE A 190 -39.83 -1.43 -31.97
C ILE A 190 -40.51 -2.81 -31.99
N SER A 191 -41.66 -2.87 -32.66
CA SER A 191 -42.39 -4.10 -32.85
C SER A 191 -42.30 -4.55 -34.31
N PRO A 192 -41.53 -5.60 -34.63
CA PRO A 192 -41.36 -6.12 -35.97
C PRO A 192 -42.70 -6.47 -36.64
N GLY A 193 -43.67 -6.98 -35.86
CA GLY A 193 -45.00 -7.29 -36.34
C GLY A 193 -45.82 -6.07 -36.78
N LYS A 194 -45.79 -4.99 -35.96
CA LYS A 194 -46.45 -3.71 -36.32
C LYS A 194 -45.73 -3.03 -37.50
N MET A 195 -44.41 -3.02 -37.54
CA MET A 195 -43.61 -2.50 -38.64
C MET A 195 -43.94 -3.20 -39.95
N LYS A 196 -44.09 -4.55 -39.92
CA LYS A 196 -44.54 -5.34 -41.10
C LYS A 196 -45.94 -4.95 -41.53
N HIS A 197 -46.87 -4.77 -40.60
CA HIS A 197 -48.24 -4.41 -40.88
C HIS A 197 -48.34 -3.03 -41.59
N PHE A 198 -47.59 -2.04 -41.11
CA PHE A 198 -47.63 -0.69 -41.68
C PHE A 198 -46.63 -0.48 -42.83
N GLY A 199 -45.83 -1.48 -43.19
CA GLY A 199 -44.82 -1.38 -44.24
C GLY A 199 -43.73 -0.36 -43.94
N VAL A 200 -43.32 -0.31 -42.65
CA VAL A 200 -42.24 0.55 -42.14
C VAL A 200 -40.97 -0.25 -42.07
N SER A 201 -39.84 0.30 -42.52
CA SER A 201 -38.52 -0.28 -42.43
C SER A 201 -37.79 0.16 -41.14
N LEU A 202 -36.76 -0.58 -40.72
CA LEU A 202 -35.89 -0.15 -39.62
C LEU A 202 -35.24 1.22 -39.96
N SER A 203 -34.80 1.40 -41.20
CA SER A 203 -34.23 2.65 -41.68
C SER A 203 -35.20 3.83 -41.53
N ASP A 204 -36.51 3.63 -41.79
CA ASP A 204 -37.54 4.68 -41.61
C ASP A 204 -37.61 5.11 -40.12
N VAL A 205 -37.56 4.13 -39.19
CA VAL A 205 -37.57 4.39 -37.73
C VAL A 205 -36.31 5.12 -37.30
N MET A 206 -35.15 4.64 -37.74
CA MET A 206 -33.89 5.26 -37.39
C MET A 206 -33.75 6.68 -37.93
N ALA A 207 -34.19 6.92 -39.14
CA ALA A 207 -34.20 8.29 -39.72
C ALA A 207 -35.14 9.24 -38.95
N CYS A 208 -36.28 8.74 -38.43
CA CYS A 208 -37.18 9.53 -37.60
C CYS A 208 -36.62 9.83 -36.23
N THR A 209 -35.95 8.83 -35.59
CA THR A 209 -35.55 8.90 -34.19
C THR A 209 -34.20 9.61 -33.98
N ARG A 210 -33.29 9.56 -34.94
CA ARG A 210 -32.01 10.27 -34.89
C ARG A 210 -32.21 11.75 -34.81
N GLY A 211 -31.84 12.38 -33.70
CA GLY A 211 -31.97 13.83 -33.47
C GLY A 211 -33.39 14.34 -33.23
N MET A 212 -34.40 13.42 -33.06
CA MET A 212 -35.80 13.83 -32.86
C MET A 212 -36.03 14.69 -31.62
N ASN A 213 -35.16 14.58 -30.63
CA ASN A 213 -35.27 15.26 -29.33
C ASN A 213 -34.15 16.30 -29.13
N THR A 214 -33.82 17.08 -30.18
CA THR A 214 -32.73 18.03 -30.18
C THR A 214 -33.23 19.44 -30.52
N ASN A 215 -32.98 20.39 -29.63
CA ASN A 215 -33.32 21.81 -29.87
C ASN A 215 -32.45 22.44 -30.97
N THR A 216 -33.06 23.32 -31.73
CA THR A 216 -32.36 24.03 -32.84
C THR A 216 -32.10 25.48 -32.47
N ASN A 217 -30.92 25.97 -32.80
CA ASN A 217 -30.56 27.38 -32.67
C ASN A 217 -30.98 28.13 -33.95
N GLY A 218 -31.88 29.12 -33.83
CA GLY A 218 -32.34 30.00 -34.92
C GLY A 218 -31.52 31.30 -35.06
N GLY A 219 -30.47 31.46 -34.25
CA GLY A 219 -29.66 32.68 -34.22
C GLY A 219 -30.29 33.83 -33.43
N VAL A 220 -30.07 35.04 -33.86
CA VAL A 220 -30.44 36.28 -33.16
C VAL A 220 -31.20 37.19 -34.09
N ARG A 221 -32.27 37.82 -33.60
CA ARG A 221 -33.01 38.87 -34.28
C ARG A 221 -33.00 40.15 -33.47
N TYR A 222 -32.75 41.25 -34.13
CA TYR A 222 -32.76 42.58 -33.53
C TYR A 222 -34.07 43.31 -33.89
N GLU A 223 -34.91 43.59 -32.90
CA GLU A 223 -36.16 44.37 -33.09
C GLU A 223 -36.39 45.30 -31.90
N TYR A 224 -36.92 46.51 -32.20
CA TYR A 224 -37.29 47.51 -31.18
C TYR A 224 -36.16 47.83 -30.16
N GLY A 225 -34.90 47.77 -30.60
CA GLY A 225 -33.75 48.05 -29.76
C GLY A 225 -33.37 46.87 -28.83
N ASN A 226 -33.99 45.70 -28.94
CA ASN A 226 -33.70 44.51 -28.19
C ASN A 226 -33.11 43.41 -29.07
N GLU A 227 -32.30 42.55 -28.45
CA GLU A 227 -31.80 41.35 -29.06
C GLU A 227 -32.69 40.16 -28.65
N TYR A 228 -33.26 39.46 -29.61
CA TYR A 228 -34.05 38.24 -29.37
C TYR A 228 -33.27 37.02 -29.82
N ILE A 229 -32.99 36.10 -28.88
CA ILE A 229 -32.44 34.79 -29.20
C ILE A 229 -33.56 33.91 -29.71
N ILE A 230 -33.43 33.39 -30.92
CA ILE A 230 -34.43 32.51 -31.55
C ILE A 230 -34.01 31.05 -31.24
N ARG A 231 -34.91 30.29 -30.61
CA ARG A 231 -34.71 28.87 -30.29
C ARG A 231 -35.89 28.04 -30.76
N GLY A 232 -35.61 27.03 -31.57
CA GLY A 232 -36.56 25.97 -31.85
C GLY A 232 -36.54 24.94 -30.72
N ILE A 233 -37.59 24.85 -29.93
CA ILE A 233 -37.70 23.90 -28.82
C ILE A 233 -38.49 22.66 -29.25
N THR A 234 -37.78 21.60 -29.58
CA THR A 234 -38.34 20.29 -29.98
C THR A 234 -38.11 19.19 -28.95
N SER A 235 -37.18 19.43 -28.00
CA SER A 235 -36.92 18.48 -26.94
C SER A 235 -38.09 18.34 -25.95
N THR A 236 -38.47 17.13 -25.61
CA THR A 236 -39.53 16.79 -24.65
C THR A 236 -39.18 15.53 -23.85
N ASN A 237 -39.74 15.41 -22.66
CA ASN A 237 -39.71 14.21 -21.83
C ASN A 237 -41.09 13.50 -21.79
N ASP A 238 -42.05 14.02 -22.50
CA ASP A 238 -43.41 13.51 -22.62
C ASP A 238 -43.40 12.33 -23.61
N LEU A 239 -43.72 11.12 -23.14
CA LEU A 239 -43.71 9.89 -23.93
C LEU A 239 -44.70 9.96 -25.10
N ASP A 240 -45.86 10.55 -24.88
CA ASP A 240 -46.89 10.68 -25.94
C ASP A 240 -46.41 11.59 -27.07
N LYS A 241 -45.70 12.69 -26.73
CA LYS A 241 -45.13 13.59 -27.73
C LYS A 241 -43.96 12.96 -28.49
N LEU A 242 -43.13 12.16 -27.82
CA LEU A 242 -42.12 11.35 -28.49
C LEU A 242 -42.76 10.34 -29.44
N GLY A 243 -43.88 9.71 -29.03
CA GLY A 243 -44.67 8.78 -29.85
C GLY A 243 -45.33 9.42 -31.07
N ALA A 244 -45.65 10.69 -31.02
CA ALA A 244 -46.28 11.42 -32.11
C ALA A 244 -45.33 11.77 -33.27
N CYS A 245 -44.01 11.36 -33.17
CA CYS A 245 -43.07 11.58 -34.27
C CYS A 245 -43.50 10.82 -35.54
N ILE A 246 -43.44 11.46 -36.69
CA ILE A 246 -43.85 10.86 -37.97
C ILE A 246 -42.72 10.01 -38.53
N VAL A 247 -42.97 8.70 -38.64
CA VAL A 247 -42.03 7.73 -39.21
C VAL A 247 -42.16 7.66 -40.73
N LYS A 248 -43.40 7.62 -41.23
CA LYS A 248 -43.67 7.47 -42.68
C LYS A 248 -45.01 8.10 -43.08
N LYS A 249 -45.03 8.65 -44.28
CA LYS A 249 -46.27 9.10 -44.90
C LYS A 249 -46.66 8.15 -46.05
N ASN A 250 -47.84 7.56 -45.98
CA ASN A 250 -48.35 6.65 -46.99
C ASN A 250 -49.59 7.26 -47.59
N GLY A 251 -49.44 8.13 -48.65
CA GLY A 251 -50.55 8.90 -49.22
C GLY A 251 -51.05 9.92 -48.18
N GLU A 252 -52.37 9.85 -47.88
CA GLU A 252 -52.98 10.68 -46.84
C GLU A 252 -52.80 10.15 -45.40
N SER A 253 -52.36 8.89 -45.23
CA SER A 253 -52.14 8.30 -43.92
C SER A 253 -50.77 8.63 -43.39
N VAL A 254 -50.70 9.06 -42.12
CA VAL A 254 -49.47 9.36 -41.39
C VAL A 254 -49.28 8.20 -40.38
N ILE A 255 -48.12 7.58 -40.45
CA ILE A 255 -47.72 6.54 -39.49
C ILE A 255 -46.78 7.18 -38.49
N THR A 256 -47.16 7.10 -37.22
CA THR A 256 -46.39 7.65 -36.09
C THR A 256 -45.49 6.60 -35.46
N LEU A 257 -44.55 7.04 -34.62
CA LEU A 257 -43.69 6.15 -33.88
C LEU A 257 -44.48 5.25 -32.90
N ALA A 258 -45.55 5.78 -32.28
CA ALA A 258 -46.42 5.01 -31.39
C ALA A 258 -47.17 3.88 -32.10
N ASP A 259 -47.41 3.98 -33.45
CA ASP A 259 -48.02 2.92 -34.22
C ASP A 259 -47.13 1.70 -34.41
N VAL A 260 -45.79 1.88 -34.38
CA VAL A 260 -44.81 0.83 -34.70
C VAL A 260 -43.89 0.46 -33.51
N ALA A 261 -43.93 1.24 -32.44
CA ALA A 261 -43.10 1.05 -31.27
C ALA A 261 -43.89 1.28 -29.97
N ASP A 262 -43.39 0.79 -28.87
CA ASP A 262 -43.81 1.09 -27.50
C ASP A 262 -42.74 1.98 -26.82
N ILE A 263 -43.12 3.15 -26.33
CA ILE A 263 -42.22 4.12 -25.76
C ILE A 263 -42.42 4.14 -24.26
N LYS A 264 -41.35 3.85 -23.51
CA LYS A 264 -41.43 3.78 -22.04
C LYS A 264 -40.09 4.21 -21.39
N VAL A 265 -40.18 4.52 -20.11
CA VAL A 265 -39.01 4.62 -19.27
C VAL A 265 -38.61 3.20 -18.83
N GLY A 266 -37.35 2.85 -18.97
CA GLY A 266 -36.83 1.53 -18.61
C GLY A 266 -35.42 1.62 -18.01
N ASN A 267 -34.81 0.47 -17.84
CA ASN A 267 -33.46 0.33 -17.34
C ASN A 267 -32.51 -0.05 -18.47
N GLN A 268 -31.28 0.47 -18.41
CA GLN A 268 -30.21 0.09 -19.33
C GLN A 268 -29.96 -1.43 -19.25
N SER A 269 -29.85 -2.06 -20.41
CA SER A 269 -29.54 -3.49 -20.54
C SER A 269 -28.56 -3.71 -21.70
N PRO A 270 -27.52 -4.56 -21.52
CA PRO A 270 -27.21 -5.31 -20.31
C PRO A 270 -26.67 -4.41 -19.16
N LYS A 271 -26.93 -4.82 -17.92
CA LYS A 271 -26.33 -4.16 -16.74
C LYS A 271 -24.84 -4.50 -16.66
N LEU A 272 -24.01 -3.50 -16.34
CA LEU A 272 -22.56 -3.68 -16.17
C LEU A 272 -22.20 -4.35 -14.84
N GLY A 273 -22.99 -4.11 -13.81
CA GLY A 273 -22.78 -4.67 -12.48
C GLY A 273 -23.94 -4.42 -11.53
N THR A 274 -23.88 -5.07 -10.37
CA THR A 274 -24.80 -4.90 -9.24
C THR A 274 -24.03 -4.58 -7.97
N ALA A 275 -24.73 -4.05 -6.97
CA ALA A 275 -24.16 -3.81 -5.65
C ALA A 275 -25.17 -4.14 -4.55
N SER A 276 -24.66 -4.52 -3.39
CA SER A 276 -25.48 -4.82 -2.21
C SER A 276 -24.78 -4.40 -0.92
N GLU A 277 -25.59 -4.15 0.12
CA GLU A 277 -25.15 -4.01 1.50
C GLU A 277 -25.96 -4.97 2.37
N LYS A 278 -25.29 -5.79 3.18
CA LYS A 278 -25.92 -6.82 4.03
C LYS A 278 -26.90 -7.72 3.28
N ALA A 279 -26.54 -8.12 2.06
CA ALA A 279 -27.33 -8.91 1.13
C ALA A 279 -28.65 -8.24 0.67
N HIS A 280 -28.79 -6.92 0.82
CA HIS A 280 -29.88 -6.11 0.25
C HIS A 280 -29.34 -5.27 -0.90
N PRO A 281 -30.11 -5.12 -2.01
CA PRO A 281 -29.67 -4.29 -3.14
C PRO A 281 -29.36 -2.86 -2.71
N ALA A 282 -28.25 -2.33 -3.20
CA ALA A 282 -27.77 -0.99 -2.85
C ALA A 282 -27.13 -0.30 -4.06
N VAL A 283 -26.82 0.98 -3.92
CA VAL A 283 -25.93 1.71 -4.81
C VAL A 283 -24.69 2.09 -4.01
N LEU A 284 -23.50 1.68 -4.48
CA LEU A 284 -22.23 1.97 -3.83
C LEU A 284 -21.46 3.03 -4.61
N LEU A 285 -20.97 4.05 -3.92
CA LEU A 285 -20.07 5.05 -4.48
C LEU A 285 -18.69 4.86 -3.86
N THR A 286 -17.70 4.57 -4.68
CA THR A 286 -16.30 4.49 -4.27
C THR A 286 -15.62 5.82 -4.58
N VAL A 287 -15.11 6.48 -3.53
CA VAL A 287 -14.43 7.77 -3.65
C VAL A 287 -12.92 7.56 -3.61
N THR A 288 -12.23 8.03 -4.65
CA THR A 288 -10.76 7.98 -4.76
C THR A 288 -10.15 9.37 -4.69
N LYS A 289 -9.02 9.49 -3.98
CA LYS A 289 -8.29 10.75 -3.81
C LYS A 289 -7.26 11.00 -4.92
N GLN A 290 -6.95 12.27 -5.15
CA GLN A 290 -5.80 12.68 -5.96
C GLN A 290 -4.48 12.37 -5.23
N PRO A 291 -3.37 12.16 -5.97
CA PRO A 291 -2.04 12.09 -5.37
C PRO A 291 -1.76 13.32 -4.48
N TYR A 292 -0.98 13.12 -3.44
CA TYR A 292 -0.57 14.18 -2.49
C TYR A 292 -1.71 14.85 -1.70
N THR A 293 -2.91 14.25 -1.67
CA THR A 293 -4.03 14.74 -0.86
C THR A 293 -4.09 14.03 0.48
N SER A 294 -4.23 14.79 1.57
CA SER A 294 -4.39 14.23 2.92
C SER A 294 -5.72 13.48 3.05
N THR A 295 -5.64 12.18 3.35
CA THR A 295 -6.82 11.32 3.52
C THR A 295 -7.71 11.79 4.66
N LEU A 296 -7.13 12.16 5.81
CA LEU A 296 -7.91 12.57 6.99
C LEU A 296 -8.72 13.84 6.72
N LYS A 297 -8.06 14.88 6.16
CA LYS A 297 -8.74 16.15 5.82
C LYS A 297 -9.82 15.94 4.76
N LEU A 298 -9.51 15.13 3.74
CA LEU A 298 -10.46 14.83 2.67
C LEU A 298 -11.67 14.08 3.22
N THR A 299 -11.48 13.06 4.07
CA THR A 299 -12.58 12.31 4.69
C THR A 299 -13.47 13.20 5.54
N GLU A 300 -12.89 14.14 6.30
CA GLU A 300 -13.68 15.12 7.07
C GLU A 300 -14.53 16.02 6.15
N GLN A 301 -13.95 16.50 5.05
CA GLN A 301 -14.66 17.31 4.06
C GLN A 301 -15.78 16.51 3.37
N LEU A 302 -15.51 15.25 3.00
CA LEU A 302 -16.51 14.35 2.39
C LEU A 302 -17.67 14.07 3.36
N ASN A 303 -17.39 13.84 4.64
CA ASN A 303 -18.44 13.63 5.64
C ASN A 303 -19.33 14.87 5.77
N ARG A 304 -18.74 16.08 5.81
CA ARG A 304 -19.52 17.34 5.82
C ARG A 304 -20.38 17.47 4.56
N SER A 305 -19.81 17.21 3.39
CA SER A 305 -20.52 17.21 2.12
C SER A 305 -21.69 16.23 2.11
N LEU A 306 -21.52 15.02 2.65
CA LEU A 306 -22.58 14.01 2.74
C LEU A 306 -23.67 14.45 3.75
N ASP A 307 -23.31 15.06 4.86
CA ASP A 307 -24.29 15.57 5.84
C ASP A 307 -25.15 16.70 5.26
N GLU A 308 -24.55 17.60 4.45
CA GLU A 308 -25.27 18.65 3.72
C GLU A 308 -26.26 18.05 2.71
N LEU A 309 -25.88 16.96 2.05
CA LEU A 309 -26.73 16.29 1.07
C LEU A 309 -27.92 15.54 1.66
N LYS A 310 -27.82 15.04 2.91
CA LYS A 310 -28.92 14.32 3.58
C LYS A 310 -30.25 15.10 3.58
N GLY A 311 -30.18 16.43 3.68
CA GLY A 311 -31.36 17.31 3.62
C GLY A 311 -32.01 17.43 2.25
N ASN A 312 -31.31 17.03 1.16
CA ASN A 312 -31.74 17.16 -0.22
C ASN A 312 -32.24 15.82 -0.82
N LEU A 313 -32.19 14.75 -0.04
CA LEU A 313 -32.62 13.41 -0.45
C LEU A 313 -33.95 13.04 0.23
N PRO A 314 -34.73 12.11 -0.35
CA PRO A 314 -35.92 11.56 0.31
C PRO A 314 -35.57 10.98 1.70
N ALA A 315 -36.47 11.12 2.65
CA ALA A 315 -36.25 10.72 4.05
C ALA A 315 -36.04 9.19 4.25
N ASP A 316 -36.43 8.37 3.26
CA ASP A 316 -36.25 6.92 3.26
C ASP A 316 -34.93 6.47 2.62
N VAL A 317 -34.15 7.40 2.07
CA VAL A 317 -32.80 7.11 1.54
C VAL A 317 -31.79 7.16 2.66
N HIS A 318 -31.15 6.04 2.94
CA HIS A 318 -30.12 5.91 3.96
C HIS A 318 -28.73 5.96 3.32
N ILE A 319 -27.88 6.85 3.85
CA ILE A 319 -26.48 6.95 3.49
C ILE A 319 -25.66 6.29 4.61
N SER A 320 -24.88 5.24 4.26
CA SER A 320 -23.92 4.60 5.17
C SER A 320 -22.51 4.83 4.68
N THR A 321 -21.58 5.07 5.60
CA THR A 321 -20.14 5.19 5.36
C THR A 321 -19.34 4.17 6.16
N ASP A 322 -20.00 3.18 6.75
CA ASP A 322 -19.41 2.23 7.70
C ASP A 322 -18.76 1.00 7.05
N ILE A 323 -18.74 0.96 5.70
CA ILE A 323 -18.22 -0.16 4.92
C ILE A 323 -16.70 -0.11 4.84
N PHE A 324 -16.17 1.01 4.39
CA PHE A 324 -14.75 1.25 4.26
C PHE A 324 -14.44 2.74 4.42
N ARG A 325 -13.55 3.04 5.38
CA ARG A 325 -13.01 4.38 5.62
C ARG A 325 -11.52 4.25 5.88
N GLN A 326 -10.70 4.68 4.94
CA GLN A 326 -9.25 4.65 5.10
C GLN A 326 -8.78 5.49 6.29
N ALA A 327 -9.50 6.56 6.62
CA ALA A 327 -9.20 7.43 7.77
C ALA A 327 -9.19 6.66 9.11
N ASP A 328 -10.11 5.71 9.30
CA ASP A 328 -10.21 4.94 10.56
C ASP A 328 -8.96 4.06 10.77
N PHE A 329 -8.44 3.49 9.68
CA PHE A 329 -7.19 2.72 9.72
C PHE A 329 -5.99 3.63 9.97
N ILE A 330 -5.94 4.83 9.35
CA ILE A 330 -4.88 5.82 9.58
C ILE A 330 -4.85 6.23 11.05
N GLU A 331 -5.99 6.66 11.60
CA GLU A 331 -6.12 7.10 12.98
C GLU A 331 -5.70 5.98 13.94
N SER A 332 -6.26 4.78 13.79
CA SER A 332 -5.92 3.64 14.65
C SER A 332 -4.43 3.28 14.58
N SER A 333 -3.84 3.29 13.38
CA SER A 333 -2.43 2.94 13.18
C SER A 333 -1.51 3.98 13.81
N VAL A 334 -1.77 5.26 13.59
CA VAL A 334 -0.96 6.35 14.14
C VAL A 334 -1.09 6.41 15.66
N ASP A 335 -2.30 6.27 16.21
CA ASP A 335 -2.55 6.25 17.64
C ASP A 335 -1.85 5.10 18.36
N ASN A 336 -1.85 3.88 17.77
CA ASN A 336 -1.17 2.73 18.34
C ASN A 336 0.35 2.92 18.36
N VAL A 337 0.94 3.43 17.26
CA VAL A 337 2.39 3.73 17.22
C VAL A 337 2.73 4.85 18.19
N GLN A 338 1.93 5.91 18.26
CA GLN A 338 2.13 7.02 19.18
C GLN A 338 2.03 6.56 20.65
N LYS A 339 1.06 5.71 20.98
CA LYS A 339 0.93 5.10 22.31
C LYS A 339 2.16 4.28 22.65
N SER A 340 2.64 3.44 21.75
CA SER A 340 3.87 2.66 21.93
C SER A 340 5.10 3.54 22.14
N LEU A 341 5.20 4.67 21.42
CA LEU A 341 6.24 5.70 21.61
C LEU A 341 6.21 6.30 23.02
N ILE A 342 5.02 6.69 23.50
CA ILE A 342 4.85 7.30 24.84
C ILE A 342 5.18 6.26 25.93
N GLU A 343 4.68 5.04 25.81
CA GLU A 343 4.99 3.95 26.75
C GLU A 343 6.49 3.65 26.76
N GLY A 344 7.14 3.58 25.61
CA GLY A 344 8.59 3.42 25.49
C GLY A 344 9.36 4.56 26.15
N ALA A 345 8.95 5.81 25.95
CA ALA A 345 9.56 6.97 26.61
C ALA A 345 9.40 6.92 28.15
N ILE A 346 8.25 6.45 28.65
CA ILE A 346 8.03 6.25 30.10
C ILE A 346 9.01 5.22 30.66
N PHE A 347 9.21 4.09 29.96
CA PHE A 347 10.20 3.10 30.38
C PHE A 347 11.62 3.68 30.43
N VAL A 348 11.99 4.50 29.47
CA VAL A 348 13.29 5.21 29.48
C VAL A 348 13.42 6.09 30.71
N VAL A 349 12.38 6.86 31.06
CA VAL A 349 12.35 7.70 32.29
C VAL A 349 12.59 6.87 33.53
N ILE A 350 11.91 5.73 33.65
CA ILE A 350 12.02 4.82 34.81
C ILE A 350 13.46 4.30 34.91
N VAL A 351 14.06 3.82 33.83
CA VAL A 351 15.43 3.30 33.83
C VAL A 351 16.43 4.39 34.24
N LEU A 352 16.30 5.59 33.68
CA LEU A 352 17.18 6.70 33.98
C LEU A 352 17.06 7.12 35.47
N MET A 353 15.86 7.15 36.02
CA MET A 353 15.66 7.45 37.45
C MET A 353 16.30 6.40 38.36
N ILE A 354 16.22 5.12 38.00
CA ILE A 354 16.80 4.00 38.78
C ILE A 354 18.34 4.07 38.78
N PHE A 355 18.96 4.34 37.64
CA PHE A 355 20.41 4.31 37.49
C PHE A 355 21.08 5.63 37.85
N LEU A 356 20.49 6.78 37.52
CA LEU A 356 21.08 8.11 37.85
C LEU A 356 20.76 8.56 39.26
N ALA A 357 19.67 8.03 39.85
CA ALA A 357 19.20 8.37 41.21
C ALA A 357 19.11 9.88 41.50
N ASN A 358 19.03 10.71 40.45
CA ASN A 358 19.01 12.18 40.55
C ASN A 358 18.09 12.77 39.48
N ALA A 359 17.00 13.39 39.91
CA ALA A 359 16.00 13.99 39.02
C ALA A 359 16.59 15.06 38.07
N ARG A 360 17.59 15.80 38.47
CA ARG A 360 18.21 16.84 37.62
C ARG A 360 18.96 16.24 36.42
N THR A 361 19.78 15.21 36.68
CA THR A 361 20.49 14.50 35.61
C THR A 361 19.52 13.80 34.67
N THR A 362 18.46 13.19 35.21
CA THR A 362 17.39 12.56 34.42
C THR A 362 16.68 13.56 33.51
N ILE A 363 16.29 14.74 34.02
CA ILE A 363 15.63 15.78 33.22
C ILE A 363 16.55 16.29 32.12
N ILE A 364 17.83 16.52 32.39
CA ILE A 364 18.79 16.98 31.37
C ILE A 364 18.89 15.97 30.23
N SER A 365 18.97 14.67 30.54
CA SER A 365 19.04 13.60 29.53
C SER A 365 17.72 13.46 28.74
N LEU A 366 16.56 13.59 29.41
CA LEU A 366 15.25 13.43 28.79
C LEU A 366 14.87 14.54 27.81
N VAL A 367 15.35 15.75 28.01
CA VAL A 367 15.09 16.90 27.12
C VAL A 367 15.54 16.62 25.69
N THR A 368 16.53 15.74 25.51
CA THR A 368 17.05 15.38 24.18
C THR A 368 16.00 14.70 23.31
N ILE A 369 15.12 13.85 23.87
CA ILE A 369 14.11 13.10 23.08
C ILE A 369 13.14 14.04 22.35
N PRO A 370 12.36 14.91 23.05
CA PRO A 370 11.37 15.75 22.38
C PRO A 370 12.03 16.74 21.40
N LEU A 371 13.21 17.27 21.74
CA LEU A 371 13.91 18.17 20.84
C LEU A 371 14.37 17.48 19.56
N SER A 372 14.91 16.26 19.65
CA SER A 372 15.32 15.49 18.48
C SER A 372 14.13 15.13 17.59
N PHE A 373 12.98 14.82 18.18
CA PHE A 373 11.75 14.57 17.43
C PHE A 373 11.27 15.83 16.70
N LEU A 374 11.26 16.98 17.36
CA LEU A 374 10.86 18.23 16.73
C LEU A 374 11.78 18.64 15.58
N VAL A 375 13.09 18.43 15.71
CA VAL A 375 14.02 18.64 14.59
C VAL A 375 13.75 17.68 13.45
N ALA A 376 13.53 16.39 13.74
CA ALA A 376 13.18 15.42 12.72
C ALA A 376 11.89 15.81 11.99
N MET A 377 10.85 16.27 12.71
CA MET A 377 9.62 16.77 12.11
C MET A 377 9.82 17.99 11.21
N ILE A 378 10.68 18.93 11.60
CA ILE A 378 11.05 20.08 10.74
C ILE A 378 11.69 19.59 9.45
N VAL A 379 12.63 18.65 9.53
CA VAL A 379 13.34 18.11 8.36
C VAL A 379 12.39 17.31 7.45
N LEU A 380 11.56 16.44 8.02
CA LEU A 380 10.57 15.65 7.27
C LEU A 380 9.60 16.56 6.52
N ASN A 381 9.06 17.59 7.20
CA ASN A 381 8.18 18.57 6.57
C ASN A 381 8.90 19.37 5.45
N ALA A 382 10.15 19.77 5.66
CA ALA A 382 10.94 20.47 4.64
C ALA A 382 11.24 19.59 3.41
N MET A 383 11.29 18.28 3.58
CA MET A 383 11.45 17.30 2.50
C MET A 383 10.12 16.86 1.87
N GLY A 384 8.97 17.34 2.36
CA GLY A 384 7.65 16.94 1.89
C GLY A 384 7.26 15.50 2.28
N ILE A 385 7.86 14.95 3.33
CA ILE A 385 7.57 13.60 3.82
C ILE A 385 6.48 13.68 4.90
N SER A 386 5.40 12.88 4.75
CA SER A 386 4.30 12.80 5.69
C SER A 386 4.70 12.13 7.01
N ILE A 387 3.95 12.45 8.07
CA ILE A 387 3.96 11.64 9.30
C ILE A 387 3.21 10.35 9.00
N ASN A 388 3.90 9.22 9.09
CA ASN A 388 3.31 7.92 8.82
C ASN A 388 3.93 6.85 9.74
N THR A 389 3.40 5.64 9.68
CA THR A 389 3.86 4.54 10.54
C THR A 389 5.37 4.28 10.37
N MET A 390 5.93 4.49 9.15
CA MET A 390 7.36 4.31 8.91
C MET A 390 8.20 5.41 9.57
N THR A 391 7.81 6.68 9.42
CA THR A 391 8.54 7.80 10.06
C THR A 391 8.44 7.74 11.57
N LEU A 392 7.25 7.42 12.12
CA LEU A 392 7.06 7.22 13.56
C LEU A 392 7.83 5.98 14.07
N GLY A 393 7.84 4.89 13.29
CA GLY A 393 8.65 3.70 13.59
C GLY A 393 10.15 3.99 13.65
N GLY A 394 10.66 4.80 12.71
CA GLY A 394 12.05 5.29 12.74
C GLY A 394 12.37 6.10 14.02
N LEU A 395 11.45 6.98 14.42
CA LEU A 395 11.58 7.74 15.68
C LEU A 395 11.49 6.83 16.90
N ALA A 396 10.62 5.81 16.88
CA ALA A 396 10.47 4.86 17.96
C ALA A 396 11.75 4.06 18.22
N ILE A 397 12.37 3.57 17.16
CA ILE A 397 13.66 2.86 17.27
C ILE A 397 14.76 3.81 17.76
N ALA A 398 14.69 5.08 17.36
CA ALA A 398 15.66 6.09 17.77
C ALA A 398 15.61 6.40 19.27
N ILE A 399 14.45 6.28 19.97
CA ILE A 399 14.26 6.73 21.36
C ILE A 399 15.41 6.33 22.28
N GLY A 400 15.77 5.03 22.27
CA GLY A 400 16.86 4.52 23.08
C GLY A 400 18.19 5.18 22.75
N SER A 401 18.52 5.28 21.46
CA SER A 401 19.78 5.85 20.98
C SER A 401 19.86 7.37 21.15
N LEU A 402 18.71 8.08 21.18
CA LEU A 402 18.68 9.55 21.35
C LEU A 402 19.14 10.00 22.72
N VAL A 403 18.86 9.22 23.75
CA VAL A 403 19.22 9.58 25.12
C VAL A 403 20.68 9.23 25.43
N ASP A 404 21.21 8.26 24.71
CA ASP A 404 22.52 7.68 24.96
C ASP A 404 23.66 8.70 24.95
N ASP A 405 23.67 9.60 23.96
CA ASP A 405 24.70 10.63 23.83
C ASP A 405 24.65 11.62 25.01
N ALA A 406 23.44 12.00 25.40
CA ALA A 406 23.21 12.85 26.55
C ALA A 406 23.56 12.16 27.87
N ILE A 407 23.29 10.86 28.03
CA ILE A 407 23.62 10.07 29.21
C ILE A 407 25.14 10.07 29.42
N VAL A 408 25.91 9.76 28.38
CA VAL A 408 27.36 9.67 28.47
C VAL A 408 27.99 11.01 28.86
N ASP A 409 27.49 12.13 28.30
CA ASP A 409 27.98 13.48 28.65
C ASP A 409 27.58 13.86 30.08
N VAL A 410 26.29 13.70 30.44
CA VAL A 410 25.79 14.05 31.78
C VAL A 410 26.45 13.24 32.87
N GLU A 411 26.67 11.93 32.67
CA GLU A 411 27.33 11.07 33.64
C GLU A 411 28.82 11.48 33.80
N ASN A 412 29.52 11.75 32.72
CA ASN A 412 30.92 12.21 32.78
C ASN A 412 31.07 13.55 33.48
N VAL A 413 30.20 14.52 33.15
CA VAL A 413 30.12 15.81 33.83
C VAL A 413 29.83 15.62 35.33
N TYR A 414 28.85 14.77 35.67
CA TYR A 414 28.46 14.50 37.05
C TYR A 414 29.61 13.87 37.87
N LYS A 415 30.36 12.91 37.26
CA LYS A 415 31.53 12.31 37.84
C LYS A 415 32.62 13.35 38.15
N HIS A 416 32.90 14.24 37.19
CA HIS A 416 33.92 15.31 37.38
C HIS A 416 33.48 16.33 38.43
N ILE A 417 32.20 16.70 38.45
CA ILE A 417 31.66 17.60 39.52
C ILE A 417 31.80 16.95 40.89
N ARG A 418 31.54 15.66 41.02
CA ARG A 418 31.72 14.90 42.29
C ARG A 418 33.16 14.89 42.73
N GLN A 419 34.10 14.61 41.83
CA GLN A 419 35.54 14.62 42.13
C GLN A 419 36.01 16.01 42.50
N ASN A 420 35.65 17.05 41.78
CA ASN A 420 36.02 18.44 42.05
C ASN A 420 35.54 18.94 43.43
N ARG A 421 34.38 18.45 43.90
CA ARG A 421 33.84 18.81 45.23
C ARG A 421 34.57 18.13 46.39
N GLN A 422 35.30 17.03 46.13
CA GLN A 422 36.13 16.35 47.11
C GLN A 422 37.47 17.09 47.34
N LEU A 423 37.84 18.00 46.39
CA LEU A 423 39.05 18.83 46.52
C LEU A 423 38.84 20.00 47.49
N PRO A 424 39.93 20.48 48.13
CA PRO A 424 39.92 21.73 48.91
C PRO A 424 39.37 22.89 48.06
N GLU A 425 38.72 23.87 48.72
CA GLU A 425 38.06 24.99 47.95
C GLU A 425 39.03 25.77 47.07
N ALA A 426 40.31 25.88 47.49
CA ALA A 426 41.37 26.60 46.73
C ALA A 426 41.75 25.89 45.42
N ASP A 427 41.58 24.56 45.33
CA ASP A 427 41.95 23.75 44.19
C ASP A 427 40.77 23.41 43.26
N ARG A 428 39.55 23.91 43.55
CA ARG A 428 38.34 23.64 42.75
C ARG A 428 38.34 24.40 41.44
N VAL A 429 38.15 23.68 40.34
CA VAL A 429 37.98 24.26 39.00
C VAL A 429 36.59 24.90 38.86
N PRO A 430 36.48 26.10 38.22
CA PRO A 430 35.17 26.73 37.97
C PRO A 430 34.23 25.83 37.15
N ILE A 431 32.92 25.88 37.46
CA ILE A 431 31.93 24.95 36.89
C ILE A 431 31.92 24.95 35.37
N ILE A 432 32.08 26.10 34.72
CA ILE A 432 32.05 26.20 33.24
C ILE A 432 33.26 25.49 32.62
N GLU A 433 34.46 25.69 33.19
CA GLU A 433 35.66 25.04 32.71
C GLU A 433 35.66 23.54 33.01
N LEU A 434 35.09 23.13 34.14
CA LEU A 434 34.92 21.72 34.50
C LEU A 434 33.95 21.01 33.55
N VAL A 435 32.81 21.61 33.24
CA VAL A 435 31.83 21.05 32.29
C VAL A 435 32.45 21.00 30.89
N TYR A 436 33.18 22.05 30.49
CA TYR A 436 33.88 22.05 29.19
C TYR A 436 34.89 20.90 29.07
N ASN A 437 35.72 20.69 30.09
CA ASN A 437 36.72 19.63 30.09
C ASN A 437 36.11 18.24 30.08
N ALA A 438 35.07 18.02 30.88
CA ALA A 438 34.32 16.74 30.93
C ALA A 438 33.65 16.43 29.60
N SER A 439 32.94 17.40 29.01
CA SER A 439 32.24 17.19 27.70
C SER A 439 33.24 17.05 26.55
N ARG A 440 34.41 17.72 26.62
CA ARG A 440 35.49 17.56 25.63
C ARG A 440 36.04 16.13 25.59
N GLU A 441 36.11 15.45 26.72
CA GLU A 441 36.64 14.09 26.84
C GLU A 441 35.79 13.08 26.08
N VAL A 442 34.47 13.17 26.13
CA VAL A 442 33.56 12.19 25.56
C VAL A 442 33.07 12.50 24.13
N ARG A 443 33.39 13.70 23.60
CA ARG A 443 32.87 14.16 22.30
C ARG A 443 33.26 13.30 21.11
N MET A 444 34.53 12.84 21.01
CA MET A 444 34.99 12.03 19.87
C MET A 444 34.35 10.64 19.86
N PRO A 445 34.25 9.93 21.00
CA PRO A 445 33.46 8.72 21.08
C PRO A 445 31.99 8.91 20.68
N ILE A 446 31.34 10.00 21.12
CA ILE A 446 29.94 10.31 20.76
C ILE A 446 29.82 10.47 19.25
N LEU A 447 30.62 11.34 18.62
CA LEU A 447 30.56 11.57 17.18
C LEU A 447 30.82 10.33 16.33
N ASN A 448 31.85 9.58 16.70
CA ASN A 448 32.20 8.38 15.94
C ASN A 448 31.13 7.29 16.09
N SER A 449 30.51 7.18 17.26
CA SER A 449 29.40 6.26 17.46
C SER A 449 28.17 6.65 16.61
N THR A 450 27.84 7.95 16.60
CA THR A 450 26.74 8.46 15.75
C THR A 450 27.02 8.20 14.26
N LEU A 451 28.27 8.47 13.81
CA LEU A 451 28.65 8.24 12.41
C LEU A 451 28.56 6.74 12.04
N ILE A 452 28.99 5.84 12.93
CA ILE A 452 28.86 4.40 12.73
C ILE A 452 27.40 3.97 12.61
N ILE A 453 26.52 4.49 13.48
CA ILE A 453 25.09 4.20 13.42
C ILE A 453 24.48 4.72 12.09
N ILE A 454 24.85 5.92 11.66
CA ILE A 454 24.39 6.48 10.38
C ILE A 454 24.85 5.60 9.21
N VAL A 455 26.11 5.18 9.20
CA VAL A 455 26.65 4.28 8.17
C VAL A 455 25.96 2.92 8.17
N SER A 456 25.58 2.41 9.34
CA SER A 456 24.81 1.15 9.40
C SER A 456 23.45 1.27 8.73
N PHE A 457 22.81 2.44 8.75
CA PHE A 457 21.53 2.69 8.05
C PHE A 457 21.67 3.02 6.55
N ALA A 458 22.88 3.30 6.06
CA ALA A 458 23.12 3.62 4.65
C ALA A 458 22.55 2.59 3.66
N PRO A 459 22.54 1.28 3.93
CA PRO A 459 21.93 0.28 3.05
C PRO A 459 20.48 0.57 2.65
N LEU A 460 19.68 1.18 3.53
CA LEU A 460 18.27 1.50 3.24
C LEU A 460 18.12 2.47 2.08
N PHE A 461 19.06 3.41 1.93
CA PHE A 461 19.01 4.44 0.89
C PHE A 461 19.37 3.92 -0.52
N PHE A 462 19.84 2.68 -0.61
CA PHE A 462 20.09 2.00 -1.90
C PHE A 462 18.93 1.13 -2.36
N LEU A 463 17.89 0.99 -1.54
CA LEU A 463 16.67 0.31 -1.95
C LEU A 463 15.96 1.15 -3.02
N SER A 464 15.43 0.46 -4.02
CA SER A 464 14.64 1.03 -5.10
C SER A 464 13.24 0.43 -5.06
N GLY A 465 12.35 0.91 -5.93
CA GLY A 465 11.02 0.34 -6.00
C GLY A 465 10.12 0.75 -4.82
N MET A 466 9.13 -0.08 -4.55
CA MET A 466 8.18 0.10 -3.46
C MET A 466 8.88 0.02 -2.09
N GLU A 467 9.82 -0.90 -1.94
CA GLU A 467 10.59 -1.11 -0.72
C GLU A 467 11.37 0.14 -0.32
N GLY A 468 12.01 0.77 -1.30
CA GLY A 468 12.73 2.03 -1.08
C GLY A 468 11.79 3.14 -0.64
N ARG A 469 10.66 3.33 -1.32
CA ARG A 469 9.67 4.34 -0.95
C ARG A 469 9.10 4.12 0.44
N MET A 470 8.91 2.87 0.83
CA MET A 470 8.37 2.51 2.14
C MET A 470 9.37 2.71 3.27
N LEU A 471 10.65 2.33 3.07
CA LEU A 471 11.64 2.21 4.14
C LEU A 471 12.59 3.42 4.24
N ILE A 472 12.82 4.16 3.16
CA ILE A 472 13.68 5.36 3.18
C ILE A 472 13.17 6.42 4.17
N PRO A 473 11.85 6.73 4.28
CA PRO A 473 11.33 7.67 5.28
C PRO A 473 11.64 7.26 6.72
N LEU A 474 11.62 5.96 7.03
CA LEU A 474 12.04 5.42 8.34
C LEU A 474 13.52 5.75 8.59
N GLY A 475 14.39 5.49 7.61
CA GLY A 475 15.82 5.80 7.69
C GLY A 475 16.09 7.30 7.86
N ILE A 476 15.39 8.16 7.12
CA ILE A 476 15.51 9.62 7.23
C ILE A 476 15.08 10.09 8.63
N ALA A 477 13.93 9.64 9.12
CA ALA A 477 13.42 9.99 10.45
C ALA A 477 14.43 9.59 11.55
N PHE A 478 14.96 8.36 11.47
CA PHE A 478 15.95 7.86 12.42
C PHE A 478 17.26 8.67 12.37
N VAL A 479 17.85 8.84 11.18
CA VAL A 479 19.14 9.55 11.00
C VAL A 479 19.04 11.01 11.41
N THR A 480 17.96 11.70 11.05
CA THR A 480 17.76 13.11 11.41
C THR A 480 17.56 13.29 12.91
N ALA A 481 16.79 12.41 13.56
CA ALA A 481 16.63 12.44 15.01
C ALA A 481 17.95 12.18 15.73
N LEU A 482 18.77 11.23 15.26
CA LEU A 482 20.07 10.92 15.84
C LEU A 482 21.08 12.07 15.68
N LEU A 483 21.14 12.69 14.50
CA LEU A 483 21.97 13.88 14.27
C LEU A 483 21.56 15.05 15.17
N ALA A 484 20.24 15.25 15.32
CA ALA A 484 19.69 16.26 16.21
C ALA A 484 20.07 15.99 17.67
N SER A 485 19.96 14.73 18.12
CA SER A 485 20.37 14.31 19.47
C SER A 485 21.84 14.63 19.74
N THR A 486 22.72 14.26 18.82
CA THR A 486 24.16 14.55 18.95
C THR A 486 24.44 16.06 19.00
N LEU A 487 23.70 16.87 18.21
CA LEU A 487 23.83 18.33 18.26
C LEU A 487 23.36 18.88 19.61
N VAL A 488 22.24 18.39 20.13
CA VAL A 488 21.71 18.78 21.46
C VAL A 488 22.70 18.36 22.57
N ALA A 489 23.26 17.16 22.47
CA ALA A 489 24.28 16.67 23.45
C ALA A 489 25.54 17.53 23.46
N LEU A 490 25.99 18.09 22.32
CA LEU A 490 27.16 18.95 22.21
C LEU A 490 26.87 20.43 22.54
N THR A 491 25.63 20.87 22.57
CA THR A 491 25.27 22.29 22.77
C THR A 491 24.42 22.50 24.02
N LEU A 492 23.21 22.02 24.06
CA LEU A 492 22.23 22.25 25.15
C LEU A 492 22.60 21.49 26.43
N THR A 493 22.99 20.20 26.30
CA THR A 493 23.32 19.35 27.47
C THR A 493 24.42 19.95 28.36
N PRO A 494 25.57 20.42 27.86
CA PRO A 494 26.57 21.10 28.67
C PRO A 494 26.04 22.39 29.33
N VAL A 495 25.22 23.16 28.61
CA VAL A 495 24.59 24.37 29.15
C VAL A 495 23.66 24.03 30.33
N LEU A 496 22.78 23.04 30.17
CA LEU A 496 21.90 22.59 31.25
C LEU A 496 22.67 22.03 32.44
N CYS A 497 23.71 21.23 32.19
CA CYS A 497 24.61 20.76 33.25
C CYS A 497 25.22 21.91 34.05
N SER A 498 25.68 22.98 33.38
CA SER A 498 26.26 24.15 34.05
C SER A 498 25.28 24.90 34.96
N TYR A 499 23.99 24.96 34.57
CA TYR A 499 22.94 25.63 35.35
C TYR A 499 22.35 24.74 36.45
N MET A 500 22.02 23.48 36.14
CA MET A 500 21.25 22.61 37.04
C MET A 500 22.14 21.87 38.05
N LEU A 501 23.35 21.46 37.63
CA LEU A 501 24.29 20.70 38.47
C LEU A 501 25.27 21.62 39.20
N GLY A 502 25.62 22.78 38.63
CA GLY A 502 26.56 23.74 39.20
C GLY A 502 26.07 24.42 40.46
N LYS A 503 24.78 24.70 40.60
CA LYS A 503 24.15 25.40 41.73
C LYS A 503 23.68 24.51 42.90
N SER A 504 23.88 23.19 42.85
CA SER A 504 23.46 22.28 43.91
C SER A 504 24.27 22.50 45.19
N LYS A 505 23.66 23.08 46.22
CA LYS A 505 24.20 23.17 47.58
C LYS A 505 23.73 21.92 48.35
N GLY A 506 24.66 21.04 48.73
CA GLY A 506 24.41 19.80 49.49
C GLY A 506 25.33 18.69 49.20
N GLU A 507 25.36 17.66 50.06
CA GLU A 507 26.06 16.38 49.75
C GLU A 507 25.47 15.75 48.50
N MET A 508 26.34 15.32 47.59
CA MET A 508 25.85 14.59 46.41
C MET A 508 25.37 13.20 46.83
N PRO A 509 24.27 12.71 46.27
CA PRO A 509 23.79 11.36 46.54
C PRO A 509 24.90 10.33 46.23
N LYS A 510 25.00 9.30 47.06
CA LYS A 510 25.86 8.13 46.81
C LYS A 510 25.44 7.49 45.45
N GLU A 511 26.36 6.72 44.87
CA GLU A 511 26.01 5.94 43.66
C GLU A 511 24.69 5.16 43.88
N ALA A 512 23.86 5.06 42.83
CA ALA A 512 22.63 4.32 42.89
C ALA A 512 22.85 2.88 43.44
N PHE A 513 21.98 2.42 44.30
CA PHE A 513 22.08 1.07 44.90
C PHE A 513 22.23 -0.03 43.83
N VAL A 514 21.47 0.08 42.76
CA VAL A 514 21.50 -0.88 41.63
C VAL A 514 22.87 -0.88 40.97
N ALA A 515 23.51 0.28 40.78
CA ALA A 515 24.83 0.39 40.18
C ALA A 515 25.91 -0.25 41.05
N VAL A 516 25.86 -0.04 42.36
CA VAL A 516 26.78 -0.66 43.31
C VAL A 516 26.62 -2.16 43.36
N TRP A 517 25.36 -2.64 43.42
CA TRP A 517 25.04 -4.07 43.43
C TRP A 517 25.54 -4.75 42.15
N LEU A 518 25.26 -4.15 40.99
CA LEU A 518 25.68 -4.68 39.69
C LEU A 518 27.21 -4.75 39.56
N LYS A 519 27.94 -3.70 39.97
CA LYS A 519 29.42 -3.66 39.96
C LYS A 519 30.02 -4.77 40.77
N LYS A 520 29.43 -5.07 41.95
CA LYS A 520 29.94 -6.11 42.85
C LYS A 520 29.86 -7.50 42.20
N TYR A 521 28.71 -7.86 41.64
CA TYR A 521 28.53 -9.19 41.02
C TYR A 521 29.33 -9.29 39.70
N TYR A 522 29.31 -8.23 38.88
CA TYR A 522 30.09 -8.20 37.66
C TYR A 522 31.61 -8.32 37.90
N HIS A 523 32.15 -7.67 38.90
CA HIS A 523 33.55 -7.79 39.23
C HIS A 523 33.97 -9.26 39.49
N THR A 524 33.19 -9.96 40.28
CA THR A 524 33.46 -11.37 40.60
C THR A 524 33.35 -12.25 39.34
N ALA A 525 32.30 -12.05 38.53
CA ALA A 525 32.10 -12.77 37.29
C ALA A 525 33.20 -12.49 36.25
N LEU A 526 33.63 -11.23 36.14
CA LEU A 526 34.69 -10.84 35.20
C LEU A 526 36.01 -11.49 35.53
N LEU A 527 36.39 -11.54 36.81
CA LEU A 527 37.62 -12.20 37.22
C LEU A 527 37.60 -13.72 36.92
N TRP A 528 36.47 -14.40 37.19
CA TRP A 528 36.28 -15.81 36.85
C TRP A 528 36.42 -16.05 35.33
N VAL A 529 35.81 -15.16 34.49
CA VAL A 529 35.85 -15.29 33.03
C VAL A 529 37.28 -15.05 32.49
N LEU A 530 38.04 -14.07 33.06
CA LEU A 530 39.44 -13.83 32.69
C LEU A 530 40.33 -15.01 33.01
N ASP A 531 40.05 -15.75 34.10
CA ASP A 531 40.79 -16.94 34.44
C ASP A 531 40.41 -18.16 33.57
N HIS A 532 39.20 -18.14 32.91
CA HIS A 532 38.70 -19.24 32.09
C HIS A 532 38.50 -18.83 30.61
N THR A 533 39.49 -18.20 30.02
CA THR A 533 39.38 -17.56 28.67
C THR A 533 39.05 -18.56 27.55
N ARG A 534 39.61 -19.77 27.55
CA ARG A 534 39.36 -20.76 26.48
C ARG A 534 37.93 -21.25 26.42
N PRO A 535 37.29 -21.75 27.49
CA PRO A 535 35.92 -22.21 27.45
C PRO A 535 34.93 -21.10 27.09
N VAL A 536 35.18 -19.88 27.54
CA VAL A 536 34.30 -18.70 27.21
C VAL A 536 34.33 -18.40 25.72
N ILE A 537 35.49 -18.36 25.08
CA ILE A 537 35.59 -18.10 23.62
C ILE A 537 34.95 -19.26 22.84
N ILE A 538 35.20 -20.54 23.26
CA ILE A 538 34.63 -21.70 22.58
C ILE A 538 33.10 -21.70 22.68
N SER A 539 32.53 -21.41 23.87
CA SER A 539 31.09 -21.34 24.06
C SER A 539 30.43 -20.25 23.23
N ALA A 540 31.04 -19.05 23.14
CA ALA A 540 30.55 -17.97 22.30
C ALA A 540 30.59 -18.31 20.79
N ALA A 541 31.71 -18.92 20.35
CA ALA A 541 31.84 -19.39 18.98
C ALA A 541 30.82 -20.51 18.65
N ALA A 542 30.58 -21.43 19.57
CA ALA A 542 29.58 -22.48 19.40
C ALA A 542 28.16 -21.90 19.31
N LEU A 543 27.81 -20.95 20.19
CA LEU A 543 26.51 -20.26 20.15
C LEU A 543 26.33 -19.52 18.82
N PHE A 544 27.38 -18.87 18.33
CA PHE A 544 27.29 -18.17 17.02
C PHE A 544 27.10 -19.15 15.85
N VAL A 545 27.83 -20.28 15.85
CA VAL A 545 27.66 -21.32 14.81
C VAL A 545 26.24 -21.91 14.84
N ILE A 546 25.70 -22.17 16.03
CA ILE A 546 24.33 -22.66 16.21
C ILE A 546 23.34 -21.61 15.71
N ALA A 547 23.50 -20.33 16.08
CA ALA A 547 22.64 -19.26 15.62
C ALA A 547 22.68 -19.12 14.07
N LEU A 548 23.88 -19.19 13.48
CA LEU A 548 24.05 -19.15 12.03
C LEU A 548 23.38 -20.35 11.34
N ALA A 549 23.53 -21.56 11.88
CA ALA A 549 22.88 -22.75 11.35
C ALA A 549 21.35 -22.60 11.41
N VAL A 550 20.82 -22.11 12.51
CA VAL A 550 19.39 -21.82 12.67
C VAL A 550 18.92 -20.73 11.70
N PHE A 551 19.70 -19.65 11.53
CA PHE A 551 19.37 -18.59 10.58
C PHE A 551 19.20 -19.11 9.14
N LEU A 552 20.05 -20.06 8.73
CA LEU A 552 19.98 -20.68 7.40
C LEU A 552 18.74 -21.57 7.20
N THR A 553 18.09 -21.97 8.29
CA THR A 553 16.83 -22.75 8.25
C THR A 553 15.58 -21.88 8.35
N LEU A 554 15.73 -20.59 8.67
CA LEU A 554 14.61 -19.67 8.71
C LEU A 554 14.22 -19.26 7.30
N GLY A 555 12.95 -19.41 6.97
CA GLY A 555 12.39 -18.87 5.75
C GLY A 555 12.33 -17.35 5.78
N SER A 556 12.15 -16.73 4.63
CA SER A 556 12.05 -15.29 4.51
C SER A 556 10.70 -14.85 3.93
N SER A 557 10.23 -13.69 4.38
CA SER A 557 9.02 -13.04 3.91
C SER A 557 9.29 -11.60 3.51
N PHE A 558 8.39 -11.01 2.71
CA PHE A 558 8.52 -9.62 2.27
C PHE A 558 8.14 -8.64 3.39
N LEU A 559 6.87 -8.59 3.70
CA LEU A 559 6.29 -7.76 4.76
C LEU A 559 5.49 -8.64 5.73
N PRO A 560 5.39 -8.26 7.00
CA PRO A 560 4.44 -8.89 7.90
C PRO A 560 3.01 -8.63 7.44
N LYS A 561 2.08 -9.52 7.80
CA LYS A 561 0.66 -9.37 7.50
C LYS A 561 0.10 -8.15 8.23
N PHE A 562 -0.57 -7.26 7.51
CA PHE A 562 -1.26 -6.11 8.10
C PHE A 562 -2.56 -6.53 8.77
N ASN A 563 -3.03 -5.72 9.71
CA ASN A 563 -4.34 -5.82 10.31
C ASN A 563 -5.11 -4.52 10.03
N GLU A 564 -5.80 -4.48 8.90
CA GLU A 564 -6.50 -3.29 8.40
C GLU A 564 -7.94 -3.17 8.95
N GLY A 565 -8.39 -4.15 9.74
CA GLY A 565 -9.74 -4.17 10.32
C GLY A 565 -10.85 -4.45 9.31
N SER A 566 -10.52 -4.83 8.06
CA SER A 566 -11.46 -5.24 7.02
C SER A 566 -10.89 -6.37 6.17
N PHE A 567 -11.75 -7.30 5.74
CA PHE A 567 -11.43 -8.27 4.70
C PHE A 567 -11.94 -7.76 3.36
N THR A 568 -11.13 -7.88 2.31
CA THR A 568 -11.55 -7.78 0.92
C THR A 568 -11.55 -9.18 0.33
N ILE A 569 -12.71 -9.64 -0.07
CA ILE A 569 -12.94 -11.03 -0.52
C ILE A 569 -13.37 -11.00 -1.97
N ASN A 570 -12.56 -11.61 -2.84
CA ASN A 570 -12.87 -11.78 -4.24
C ASN A 570 -13.46 -13.17 -4.49
N ILE A 571 -14.60 -13.19 -5.15
CA ILE A 571 -15.30 -14.40 -5.54
C ILE A 571 -15.40 -14.40 -7.06
N SER A 572 -14.62 -15.27 -7.70
CA SER A 572 -14.62 -15.45 -9.15
C SER A 572 -15.42 -16.71 -9.51
N SER A 573 -16.63 -16.52 -9.99
CA SER A 573 -17.51 -17.59 -10.48
C SER A 573 -17.08 -18.03 -11.89
N LEU A 574 -17.70 -19.10 -12.40
CA LEU A 574 -17.38 -19.62 -13.72
C LEU A 574 -17.66 -18.58 -14.83
N PRO A 575 -16.76 -18.41 -15.80
CA PRO A 575 -17.00 -17.58 -16.98
C PRO A 575 -18.29 -17.99 -17.72
N GLY A 576 -19.00 -17.00 -18.25
CA GLY A 576 -20.28 -17.24 -18.94
C GLY A 576 -21.52 -17.30 -18.02
N ILE A 577 -21.33 -17.22 -16.70
CA ILE A 577 -22.44 -17.07 -15.77
C ILE A 577 -23.15 -15.72 -15.99
N SER A 578 -24.45 -15.67 -15.77
CA SER A 578 -25.22 -14.41 -15.83
C SER A 578 -24.91 -13.53 -14.62
N LEU A 579 -25.11 -12.22 -14.75
CA LEU A 579 -24.96 -11.26 -13.66
C LEU A 579 -25.87 -11.60 -12.46
N GLU A 580 -27.12 -12.06 -12.76
CA GLU A 580 -28.08 -12.43 -11.73
C GLU A 580 -27.64 -13.65 -10.92
N GLU A 581 -27.08 -14.67 -11.57
CA GLU A 581 -26.59 -15.85 -10.85
C GLU A 581 -25.30 -15.54 -10.08
N SER A 582 -24.41 -14.71 -10.64
CA SER A 582 -23.23 -14.21 -9.94
C SER A 582 -23.63 -13.39 -8.70
N ASP A 583 -24.64 -12.53 -8.83
CA ASP A 583 -25.23 -11.76 -7.74
C ASP A 583 -25.83 -12.67 -6.64
N SER A 584 -26.51 -13.74 -7.04
CA SER A 584 -27.08 -14.75 -6.13
C SER A 584 -25.98 -15.49 -5.33
N ILE A 585 -24.88 -15.87 -5.99
CA ILE A 585 -23.69 -16.47 -5.32
C ILE A 585 -23.09 -15.48 -4.33
N GLY A 586 -22.90 -14.23 -4.73
CA GLY A 586 -22.40 -13.16 -3.88
C GLY A 586 -23.30 -12.91 -2.66
N ALA A 587 -24.63 -12.88 -2.85
CA ALA A 587 -25.58 -12.71 -1.75
C ALA A 587 -25.56 -13.88 -0.76
N ARG A 588 -25.26 -15.10 -1.24
CA ARG A 588 -25.02 -16.25 -0.33
C ARG A 588 -23.76 -16.07 0.48
N ALA A 589 -22.69 -15.57 -0.15
CA ALA A 589 -21.44 -15.27 0.55
C ALA A 589 -21.63 -14.20 1.64
N GLU A 590 -22.32 -13.11 1.35
CA GLU A 590 -22.63 -12.06 2.32
C GLU A 590 -23.37 -12.62 3.55
N ARG A 591 -24.37 -13.47 3.33
CA ARG A 591 -25.11 -14.12 4.42
C ARG A 591 -24.25 -15.05 5.27
N LEU A 592 -23.24 -15.72 4.68
CA LEU A 592 -22.30 -16.56 5.41
C LEU A 592 -21.33 -15.70 6.24
N LEU A 593 -20.88 -14.59 5.69
CA LEU A 593 -19.99 -13.65 6.37
C LEU A 593 -20.66 -12.97 7.57
N LEU A 594 -21.92 -12.57 7.44
CA LEU A 594 -22.71 -11.98 8.53
C LEU A 594 -22.97 -12.95 9.72
N GLN A 595 -22.69 -14.26 9.55
CA GLN A 595 -22.71 -15.21 10.66
C GLN A 595 -21.41 -15.23 11.49
N VAL A 596 -20.36 -14.52 11.05
CA VAL A 596 -19.12 -14.36 11.81
C VAL A 596 -19.34 -13.22 12.80
N PRO A 597 -19.21 -13.46 14.13
CA PRO A 597 -19.57 -12.44 15.15
C PRO A 597 -18.82 -11.14 15.04
N GLU A 598 -17.57 -11.18 14.55
CA GLU A 598 -16.69 -10.02 14.38
C GLU A 598 -17.08 -9.14 13.18
N ILE A 599 -17.86 -9.67 12.22
CA ILE A 599 -18.29 -8.95 11.01
C ILE A 599 -19.69 -8.38 11.23
N LYS A 600 -19.82 -7.06 11.29
CA LYS A 600 -21.09 -6.37 11.54
C LYS A 600 -21.82 -5.91 10.28
N THR A 601 -21.06 -5.63 9.24
CA THR A 601 -21.57 -5.20 7.93
C THR A 601 -20.75 -5.81 6.82
N VAL A 602 -21.36 -5.94 5.66
CA VAL A 602 -20.70 -6.37 4.42
C VAL A 602 -21.29 -5.57 3.28
N ALA A 603 -20.46 -5.23 2.31
CA ALA A 603 -20.93 -4.65 1.05
C ALA A 603 -20.22 -5.33 -0.11
N ARG A 604 -20.94 -5.51 -1.19
CA ARG A 604 -20.47 -6.24 -2.37
C ARG A 604 -20.69 -5.44 -3.64
N LYS A 605 -19.70 -5.51 -4.50
CA LYS A 605 -19.72 -5.07 -5.90
C LYS A 605 -19.61 -6.31 -6.76
N THR A 606 -20.51 -6.50 -7.74
CA THR A 606 -20.43 -7.58 -8.72
C THR A 606 -20.39 -6.99 -10.11
N GLY A 607 -19.42 -7.41 -10.94
CA GLY A 607 -19.17 -6.76 -12.22
C GLY A 607 -18.43 -5.43 -12.07
N ARG A 608 -18.57 -4.53 -13.03
CA ARG A 608 -17.86 -3.24 -13.07
C ARG A 608 -18.79 -2.02 -13.07
N ALA A 609 -18.23 -0.86 -12.73
CA ALA A 609 -18.83 0.42 -13.05
C ALA A 609 -18.49 0.85 -14.48
N GLU A 610 -19.07 1.95 -14.92
CA GLU A 610 -18.71 2.60 -16.18
C GLU A 610 -17.32 3.22 -16.04
N LEU A 611 -16.42 2.97 -17.01
CA LEU A 611 -15.02 3.43 -17.00
C LEU A 611 -14.29 3.08 -15.68
N ASP A 612 -14.42 1.83 -15.27
CA ASP A 612 -13.76 1.30 -14.07
C ASP A 612 -12.39 0.71 -14.43
N GLU A 613 -11.36 1.18 -13.75
CA GLU A 613 -9.98 0.71 -13.97
C GLU A 613 -9.75 -0.74 -13.52
N HIS A 614 -10.62 -1.31 -12.69
CA HIS A 614 -10.52 -2.69 -12.23
C HIS A 614 -11.03 -3.73 -13.22
N ALA A 615 -11.79 -3.30 -14.23
CA ALA A 615 -12.27 -4.15 -15.34
C ALA A 615 -12.84 -5.53 -14.95
N LEU A 616 -13.53 -5.63 -13.81
CA LEU A 616 -14.09 -6.87 -13.31
C LEU A 616 -15.18 -7.40 -14.26
N GLY A 617 -15.11 -8.69 -14.59
CA GLY A 617 -16.18 -9.36 -15.34
C GLY A 617 -17.44 -9.55 -14.49
N VAL A 618 -18.59 -9.75 -15.13
CA VAL A 618 -19.87 -10.01 -14.43
C VAL A 618 -19.85 -11.25 -13.53
N ASN A 619 -18.89 -12.14 -13.76
CA ASN A 619 -18.67 -13.36 -12.96
C ASN A 619 -17.82 -13.12 -11.70
N VAL A 620 -17.37 -11.89 -11.45
CA VAL A 620 -16.50 -11.54 -10.31
C VAL A 620 -17.26 -10.64 -9.35
N SER A 621 -17.21 -10.99 -8.07
CA SER A 621 -17.73 -10.18 -6.96
C SER A 621 -16.61 -9.84 -6.01
N GLU A 622 -16.53 -8.59 -5.58
CA GLU A 622 -15.66 -8.09 -4.52
C GLU A 622 -16.52 -7.71 -3.31
N ILE A 623 -16.17 -8.25 -2.15
CA ILE A 623 -16.89 -8.02 -0.89
C ILE A 623 -15.95 -7.35 0.09
N GLU A 624 -16.36 -6.19 0.61
CA GLU A 624 -15.75 -5.54 1.76
C GLU A 624 -16.47 -5.96 3.03
N ALA A 625 -15.71 -6.48 4.00
CA ALA A 625 -16.23 -7.02 5.25
C ALA A 625 -15.41 -6.48 6.43
N PRO A 626 -15.71 -5.26 6.94
CA PRO A 626 -15.07 -4.73 8.13
C PRO A 626 -15.38 -5.60 9.35
N PHE A 627 -14.34 -5.86 10.15
CA PHE A 627 -14.44 -6.70 11.35
C PHE A 627 -13.83 -6.01 12.56
N GLN A 628 -14.28 -6.39 13.73
CA GLN A 628 -13.71 -5.97 15.00
C GLN A 628 -13.41 -7.20 15.84
N LEU A 629 -12.12 -7.41 16.15
CA LEU A 629 -11.70 -8.56 16.95
C LEU A 629 -12.29 -8.49 18.36
N ASP A 630 -12.87 -9.60 18.80
CA ASP A 630 -13.45 -9.79 20.13
C ASP A 630 -13.05 -11.18 20.67
N GLY A 631 -11.89 -11.24 21.32
CA GLY A 631 -11.37 -12.45 21.98
C GLY A 631 -10.71 -13.50 21.06
N ARG A 632 -10.94 -13.47 19.74
CA ARG A 632 -10.24 -14.32 18.76
C ARG A 632 -9.13 -13.55 18.05
N SER A 633 -8.05 -14.26 17.67
CA SER A 633 -6.98 -13.67 16.85
C SER A 633 -7.45 -13.43 15.41
N HIS A 634 -6.76 -12.54 14.70
CA HIS A 634 -7.02 -12.28 13.28
C HIS A 634 -6.98 -13.56 12.43
N GLU A 635 -6.02 -14.45 12.71
CA GLU A 635 -5.87 -15.70 11.96
C GLU A 635 -7.01 -16.70 12.23
N GLU A 636 -7.52 -16.76 13.45
CA GLU A 636 -8.68 -17.60 13.81
C GLU A 636 -9.96 -17.11 13.08
N VAL A 637 -10.18 -15.80 13.03
CA VAL A 637 -11.32 -15.21 12.30
C VAL A 637 -11.17 -15.46 10.79
N LEU A 638 -9.99 -15.27 10.23
CA LEU A 638 -9.70 -15.54 8.81
C LEU A 638 -9.95 -17.01 8.44
N ASN A 639 -9.53 -17.94 9.29
CA ASN A 639 -9.75 -19.37 9.07
C ASN A 639 -11.24 -19.75 9.19
N ASP A 640 -12.01 -19.08 10.05
CA ASP A 640 -13.46 -19.26 10.14
C ASP A 640 -14.16 -18.75 8.88
N VAL A 641 -13.76 -17.59 8.36
CA VAL A 641 -14.24 -17.02 7.09
C VAL A 641 -13.95 -17.96 5.92
N ARG A 642 -12.70 -18.46 5.79
CA ARG A 642 -12.33 -19.45 4.75
C ARG A 642 -13.19 -20.69 4.80
N ARG A 643 -13.37 -21.28 6.00
CA ARG A 643 -14.18 -22.48 6.19
C ARG A 643 -15.65 -22.25 5.81
N ARG A 644 -16.23 -21.11 6.14
CA ARG A 644 -17.61 -20.79 5.80
C ARG A 644 -17.79 -20.59 4.31
N LEU A 645 -16.90 -19.88 3.68
CA LEU A 645 -16.96 -19.60 2.24
C LEU A 645 -16.63 -20.83 1.38
N SER A 646 -15.89 -21.81 1.89
CA SER A 646 -15.53 -23.04 1.15
C SER A 646 -16.75 -23.89 0.72
N VAL A 647 -17.94 -23.63 1.25
CA VAL A 647 -19.17 -24.29 0.83
C VAL A 647 -19.74 -23.75 -0.50
N LEU A 648 -19.22 -22.63 -0.98
CA LEU A 648 -19.61 -22.04 -2.27
C LEU A 648 -18.98 -22.82 -3.41
N ALA A 649 -19.75 -23.77 -3.98
CA ALA A 649 -19.27 -24.60 -5.07
C ALA A 649 -19.15 -23.78 -6.39
N GLY A 650 -18.10 -24.05 -7.18
CA GLY A 650 -17.91 -23.46 -8.51
C GLY A 650 -17.37 -22.04 -8.52
N ALA A 651 -16.90 -21.53 -7.39
CA ALA A 651 -16.28 -20.22 -7.29
C ALA A 651 -14.85 -20.33 -6.74
N ASN A 652 -13.94 -19.56 -7.29
CA ASN A 652 -12.62 -19.31 -6.72
C ASN A 652 -12.74 -18.18 -5.70
N ILE A 653 -12.18 -18.36 -4.52
CA ILE A 653 -12.26 -17.39 -3.44
C ILE A 653 -10.85 -16.98 -3.07
N GLU A 654 -10.61 -15.68 -3.04
CA GLU A 654 -9.37 -15.06 -2.58
C GLU A 654 -9.71 -14.10 -1.45
N ILE A 655 -9.04 -14.26 -0.30
CA ILE A 655 -9.29 -13.44 0.89
C ILE A 655 -8.02 -12.65 1.21
N GLY A 656 -8.13 -11.35 1.21
CA GLY A 656 -7.08 -10.41 1.58
C GLY A 656 -7.64 -9.29 2.43
N GLN A 657 -6.93 -8.18 2.41
CA GLN A 657 -7.32 -6.94 3.09
C GLN A 657 -7.21 -5.77 2.11
N PRO A 658 -7.93 -4.66 2.30
CA PRO A 658 -8.08 -3.62 1.27
C PRO A 658 -6.76 -3.06 0.72
N ILE A 659 -5.82 -2.70 1.58
CA ILE A 659 -4.53 -2.12 1.18
C ILE A 659 -3.57 -3.21 0.70
N SER A 660 -3.51 -4.34 1.42
CA SER A 660 -2.64 -5.47 1.07
C SER A 660 -2.97 -6.00 -0.32
N HIS A 661 -4.25 -6.18 -0.66
CA HIS A 661 -4.71 -6.58 -2.00
C HIS A 661 -4.24 -5.64 -3.10
N ARG A 662 -4.29 -4.33 -2.84
CA ARG A 662 -3.85 -3.33 -3.83
C ARG A 662 -2.34 -3.31 -4.01
N ILE A 663 -1.59 -3.49 -2.92
CA ILE A 663 -0.13 -3.64 -2.98
C ILE A 663 0.23 -4.88 -3.84
N ASP A 664 -0.42 -6.01 -3.61
CA ASP A 664 -0.19 -7.24 -4.37
C ASP A 664 -0.57 -7.08 -5.84
N ALA A 665 -1.71 -6.46 -6.13
CA ALA A 665 -2.14 -6.15 -7.50
C ALA A 665 -1.17 -5.21 -8.23
N MET A 666 -0.60 -4.23 -7.53
CA MET A 666 0.42 -3.34 -8.07
C MET A 666 1.71 -4.10 -8.40
N LEU A 667 2.17 -4.98 -7.52
CA LEU A 667 3.42 -5.72 -7.70
C LEU A 667 3.34 -6.74 -8.84
N SER A 668 2.27 -7.52 -8.88
CA SER A 668 2.17 -8.69 -9.76
C SER A 668 1.04 -8.63 -10.78
N GLY A 669 0.08 -7.74 -10.60
CA GLY A 669 -1.17 -7.69 -11.36
C GLY A 669 -2.22 -8.70 -10.87
N THR A 670 -1.99 -9.32 -9.70
CA THR A 670 -2.95 -10.20 -9.00
C THR A 670 -3.09 -9.77 -7.56
N GLN A 671 -4.19 -10.10 -6.95
CA GLN A 671 -4.49 -9.73 -5.55
C GLN A 671 -3.94 -10.76 -4.53
N ALA A 672 -3.02 -11.62 -4.94
CA ALA A 672 -2.40 -12.65 -4.11
C ALA A 672 -0.89 -12.42 -3.95
N SER A 673 -0.33 -12.90 -2.83
CA SER A 673 1.09 -12.73 -2.49
C SER A 673 2.06 -13.50 -3.40
N ILE A 674 1.59 -14.60 -4.01
CA ILE A 674 2.34 -15.41 -4.97
C ILE A 674 1.61 -15.39 -6.31
N ALA A 675 2.32 -15.01 -7.37
CA ALA A 675 1.84 -15.03 -8.74
C ALA A 675 2.76 -15.90 -9.61
N ILE A 676 2.26 -17.04 -10.08
CA ILE A 676 2.95 -17.88 -11.07
C ILE A 676 2.41 -17.46 -12.41
N LYS A 677 3.18 -16.71 -13.18
CA LYS A 677 2.82 -16.18 -14.50
C LYS A 677 3.23 -17.17 -15.57
N LEU A 678 2.28 -17.73 -16.27
CA LEU A 678 2.50 -18.61 -17.42
C LEU A 678 2.25 -17.83 -18.70
N PHE A 679 3.28 -17.68 -19.51
CA PHE A 679 3.24 -17.02 -20.82
C PHE A 679 3.15 -18.02 -21.96
N GLY A 680 2.35 -17.71 -22.96
CA GLY A 680 2.18 -18.57 -24.14
C GLY A 680 1.24 -17.93 -25.16
N SER A 681 1.02 -18.59 -26.28
CA SER A 681 0.15 -18.09 -27.36
C SER A 681 -1.29 -18.61 -27.28
N ASP A 682 -1.49 -19.82 -26.76
CA ASP A 682 -2.77 -20.53 -26.73
C ASP A 682 -3.34 -20.60 -25.31
N LEU A 683 -4.46 -19.91 -25.08
CA LEU A 683 -5.10 -19.80 -23.76
C LEU A 683 -5.56 -21.15 -23.21
N ASN A 684 -6.09 -22.05 -24.07
CA ASN A 684 -6.59 -23.37 -23.64
C ASN A 684 -5.45 -24.28 -23.19
N LYS A 685 -4.31 -24.23 -23.93
CA LYS A 685 -3.08 -24.95 -23.51
C LYS A 685 -2.53 -24.36 -22.21
N MET A 686 -2.47 -23.04 -22.08
CA MET A 686 -2.03 -22.37 -20.84
C MET A 686 -2.94 -22.75 -19.67
N PHE A 687 -4.26 -22.78 -19.83
CA PHE A 687 -5.17 -23.19 -18.79
C PHE A 687 -4.97 -24.65 -18.37
N THR A 688 -4.72 -25.55 -19.36
CA THR A 688 -4.39 -26.95 -19.09
C THR A 688 -3.08 -27.07 -18.28
N ILE A 689 -2.04 -26.35 -18.67
CA ILE A 689 -0.75 -26.31 -17.94
C ILE A 689 -0.96 -25.68 -16.56
N GLY A 690 -1.75 -24.59 -16.44
CA GLY A 690 -2.09 -23.98 -15.18
C GLY A 690 -2.75 -24.94 -14.19
N ASN A 691 -3.65 -25.78 -14.67
CA ASN A 691 -4.27 -26.83 -13.86
C ASN A 691 -3.29 -27.94 -13.45
N GLN A 692 -2.29 -28.27 -14.31
CA GLN A 692 -1.19 -29.17 -13.94
C GLN A 692 -0.34 -28.56 -12.83
N ILE A 693 -0.01 -27.25 -12.93
CA ILE A 693 0.69 -26.50 -11.89
C ILE A 693 -0.12 -26.51 -10.57
N LYS A 694 -1.41 -26.20 -10.64
CA LYS A 694 -2.30 -26.26 -9.47
C LYS A 694 -2.28 -27.64 -8.82
N LYS A 695 -2.35 -28.71 -9.62
CA LYS A 695 -2.29 -30.07 -9.11
C LYS A 695 -0.95 -30.40 -8.44
N ALA A 696 0.17 -29.98 -9.03
CA ALA A 696 1.51 -30.19 -8.48
C ALA A 696 1.71 -29.42 -7.15
N CYS A 697 1.07 -28.27 -7.01
CA CYS A 697 1.22 -27.39 -5.83
C CYS A 697 0.19 -27.68 -4.72
N LYS A 698 -0.88 -28.42 -4.98
CA LYS A 698 -2.04 -28.57 -4.08
C LYS A 698 -1.67 -29.10 -2.69
N ASP A 699 -0.71 -30.02 -2.62
CA ASP A 699 -0.34 -30.74 -1.40
C ASP A 699 0.89 -30.12 -0.69
N ILE A 700 1.35 -28.94 -1.16
CA ILE A 700 2.45 -28.20 -0.52
C ILE A 700 1.91 -27.55 0.76
N ASP A 701 2.53 -27.90 1.89
CA ASP A 701 2.20 -27.32 3.19
C ASP A 701 2.46 -25.80 3.19
N GLY A 702 1.53 -25.04 3.76
CA GLY A 702 1.62 -23.58 3.82
C GLY A 702 1.04 -22.83 2.62
N ILE A 703 0.50 -23.50 1.59
CA ILE A 703 -0.27 -22.87 0.52
C ILE A 703 -1.72 -22.66 0.97
N ALA A 704 -2.24 -21.46 0.69
CA ALA A 704 -3.65 -21.12 0.83
C ALA A 704 -4.17 -20.45 -0.44
N ASP A 705 -5.49 -20.51 -0.64
CA ASP A 705 -6.20 -19.80 -1.72
C ASP A 705 -5.58 -20.04 -3.12
N LEU A 706 -5.14 -21.30 -3.39
CA LEU A 706 -4.50 -21.67 -4.67
C LEU A 706 -5.54 -21.71 -5.80
N ASN A 707 -5.46 -20.77 -6.72
CA ASN A 707 -6.38 -20.59 -7.82
C ASN A 707 -5.64 -20.49 -9.17
N VAL A 708 -6.28 -20.96 -10.21
CA VAL A 708 -5.89 -20.71 -11.62
C VAL A 708 -6.88 -19.72 -12.20
N GLU A 709 -6.38 -18.70 -12.88
CA GLU A 709 -7.21 -17.79 -13.64
C GLU A 709 -8.14 -18.56 -14.57
N GLN A 710 -9.43 -18.31 -14.44
CA GLN A 710 -10.44 -19.08 -15.18
C GLN A 710 -10.42 -18.70 -16.66
N GLN A 711 -10.08 -19.67 -17.50
CA GLN A 711 -10.07 -19.56 -18.97
C GLN A 711 -11.09 -20.52 -19.61
N ILE A 712 -12.13 -20.86 -18.87
CA ILE A 712 -13.28 -21.59 -19.44
C ILE A 712 -13.92 -20.68 -20.46
N GLU A 713 -14.11 -21.21 -21.66
CA GLU A 713 -14.70 -20.46 -22.76
C GLU A 713 -16.12 -20.05 -22.43
N ARG A 714 -16.43 -18.78 -22.68
CA ARG A 714 -17.75 -18.21 -22.53
C ARG A 714 -18.60 -18.60 -23.75
N PRO A 715 -19.87 -19.03 -23.59
CA PRO A 715 -20.73 -19.25 -24.73
C PRO A 715 -20.95 -17.95 -25.52
N GLU A 716 -20.80 -18.05 -26.82
CA GLU A 716 -21.02 -16.96 -27.77
C GLU A 716 -22.07 -17.38 -28.78
N LEU A 717 -22.86 -16.43 -29.25
CA LEU A 717 -23.74 -16.61 -30.38
C LEU A 717 -23.18 -15.81 -31.58
N LYS A 718 -22.74 -16.50 -32.62
CA LYS A 718 -22.17 -15.86 -33.82
C LYS A 718 -23.22 -15.80 -34.92
N ILE A 719 -23.49 -14.59 -35.41
CA ILE A 719 -24.40 -14.33 -36.52
C ILE A 719 -23.53 -14.05 -37.75
N ILE A 720 -23.42 -15.04 -38.65
CA ILE A 720 -22.52 -14.96 -39.80
C ILE A 720 -23.37 -14.68 -41.06
N PRO A 721 -23.21 -13.51 -41.71
CA PRO A 721 -23.99 -13.17 -42.89
C PRO A 721 -23.64 -14.07 -44.09
N ARG A 722 -24.66 -14.61 -44.73
CA ARG A 722 -24.51 -15.27 -46.03
C ARG A 722 -24.51 -14.23 -47.14
N ARG A 723 -23.33 -13.76 -47.53
CA ARG A 723 -23.16 -12.62 -48.43
C ARG A 723 -23.88 -12.75 -49.75
N GLU A 724 -24.00 -13.95 -50.30
CA GLU A 724 -24.72 -14.24 -51.55
C GLU A 724 -26.25 -14.02 -51.38
N LEU A 725 -26.80 -14.40 -50.23
CA LEU A 725 -28.19 -14.22 -49.92
C LEU A 725 -28.53 -12.76 -49.55
N LEU A 726 -27.64 -12.03 -48.90
CA LEU A 726 -27.72 -10.59 -48.70
C LEU A 726 -27.79 -9.88 -50.08
N LEU A 727 -26.82 -10.21 -50.98
CA LEU A 727 -26.79 -9.64 -52.34
C LEU A 727 -28.09 -9.92 -53.11
N ARG A 728 -28.59 -11.13 -53.03
CA ARG A 728 -29.84 -11.55 -53.72
C ARG A 728 -31.06 -10.77 -53.21
N ASN A 729 -31.09 -10.42 -51.92
CA ASN A 729 -32.15 -9.65 -51.30
C ASN A 729 -31.86 -8.13 -51.32
N GLY A 730 -30.75 -7.67 -51.91
CA GLY A 730 -30.37 -6.26 -51.97
C GLY A 730 -30.06 -5.64 -50.63
N ILE A 731 -29.63 -6.44 -49.64
CA ILE A 731 -29.26 -5.98 -48.28
C ILE A 731 -27.78 -5.73 -48.25
N THR A 732 -27.37 -4.53 -47.90
CA THR A 732 -25.96 -4.17 -47.74
C THR A 732 -25.41 -4.66 -46.39
N LEU A 733 -24.12 -4.85 -46.27
CA LEU A 733 -23.48 -5.20 -44.99
C LEU A 733 -23.69 -4.14 -43.90
N PRO A 734 -23.59 -2.81 -44.17
CA PRO A 734 -23.95 -1.79 -43.21
C PRO A 734 -25.37 -1.88 -42.67
N GLU A 735 -26.37 -2.10 -43.53
CA GLU A 735 -27.76 -2.33 -43.12
C GLU A 735 -27.90 -3.59 -42.26
N PHE A 736 -27.21 -4.66 -42.63
CA PHE A 736 -27.20 -5.89 -41.84
C PHE A 736 -26.59 -5.64 -40.45
N ASN A 737 -25.47 -4.92 -40.38
CA ASN A 737 -24.80 -4.59 -39.08
C ASN A 737 -25.66 -3.67 -38.22
N GLU A 738 -26.28 -2.64 -38.83
CA GLU A 738 -27.24 -1.74 -38.14
C GLU A 738 -28.42 -2.54 -37.59
N PHE A 739 -28.96 -3.47 -38.40
CA PHE A 739 -30.05 -4.35 -37.97
C PHE A 739 -29.65 -5.18 -36.71
N ILE A 740 -28.47 -5.78 -36.68
CA ILE A 740 -27.98 -6.55 -35.55
C ILE A 740 -27.79 -5.66 -34.33
N ALA A 741 -27.13 -4.50 -34.50
CA ALA A 741 -26.86 -3.56 -33.44
C ALA A 741 -28.14 -3.02 -32.77
N VAL A 742 -29.11 -2.55 -33.58
CA VAL A 742 -30.34 -1.97 -33.07
C VAL A 742 -31.23 -3.03 -32.40
N ASN A 743 -31.40 -4.20 -33.04
CA ASN A 743 -32.33 -5.18 -32.52
C ASN A 743 -31.79 -5.95 -31.30
N LEU A 744 -30.47 -6.18 -31.18
CA LEU A 744 -29.91 -6.98 -30.10
C LEU A 744 -29.28 -6.12 -28.98
N ALA A 745 -28.50 -5.12 -29.34
CA ALA A 745 -27.82 -4.26 -28.34
C ALA A 745 -28.64 -3.01 -28.00
N GLY A 746 -29.35 -2.47 -28.97
CA GLY A 746 -29.98 -1.15 -28.91
C GLY A 746 -29.02 -0.03 -29.35
N GLU A 747 -29.59 1.01 -29.98
CA GLU A 747 -28.83 2.18 -30.44
C GLU A 747 -29.33 3.44 -29.75
N THR A 748 -28.43 4.21 -29.14
CA THR A 748 -28.75 5.54 -28.58
C THR A 748 -28.91 6.53 -29.70
N VAL A 749 -30.12 7.06 -29.91
CA VAL A 749 -30.47 7.96 -31.02
C VAL A 749 -30.53 9.43 -30.62
N SER A 750 -30.81 9.72 -29.35
CA SER A 750 -30.88 11.07 -28.82
C SER A 750 -30.83 11.06 -27.30
N GLN A 751 -31.03 12.20 -26.68
CA GLN A 751 -31.11 12.34 -25.21
C GLN A 751 -32.44 13.00 -24.81
N VAL A 752 -32.95 12.61 -23.66
CA VAL A 752 -34.10 13.21 -22.99
C VAL A 752 -33.65 13.97 -21.77
N TYR A 753 -34.05 15.24 -21.70
CA TYR A 753 -33.67 16.10 -20.57
C TYR A 753 -34.84 16.22 -19.58
N GLU A 754 -34.54 15.83 -18.33
CA GLU A 754 -35.53 15.86 -17.25
C GLU A 754 -34.90 16.55 -16.02
N ALA A 755 -35.45 17.69 -15.61
CA ALA A 755 -34.96 18.46 -14.44
C ALA A 755 -33.46 18.75 -14.48
N GLY A 756 -32.91 19.08 -15.70
CA GLY A 756 -31.46 19.33 -15.86
C GLY A 756 -30.58 18.10 -16.00
N ARG A 757 -31.15 16.90 -16.02
CA ARG A 757 -30.44 15.61 -16.18
C ARG A 757 -30.64 15.08 -17.58
N ALA A 758 -29.61 14.49 -18.18
CA ALA A 758 -29.66 13.90 -19.51
C ALA A 758 -29.77 12.38 -19.43
N PHE A 759 -30.78 11.79 -20.04
CA PHE A 759 -30.96 10.35 -20.12
C PHE A 759 -30.95 9.89 -21.59
N ASN A 760 -30.37 8.74 -21.87
CA ASN A 760 -30.30 8.24 -23.23
C ASN A 760 -31.69 7.86 -23.75
N LEU A 761 -31.96 8.18 -25.02
CA LEU A 761 -33.11 7.67 -25.77
C LEU A 761 -32.62 6.57 -26.72
N VAL A 762 -33.04 5.34 -26.45
CA VAL A 762 -32.49 4.16 -27.09
C VAL A 762 -33.58 3.47 -27.92
N VAL A 763 -33.26 3.13 -29.16
CA VAL A 763 -34.10 2.29 -30.03
C VAL A 763 -33.61 0.87 -29.92
N LYS A 764 -34.49 -0.05 -29.59
CA LYS A 764 -34.18 -1.50 -29.54
C LYS A 764 -35.43 -2.35 -29.88
N ALA A 765 -35.21 -3.64 -30.21
CA ALA A 765 -36.33 -4.52 -30.41
C ALA A 765 -37.10 -4.74 -29.11
N GLY A 766 -38.39 -4.88 -29.21
CA GLY A 766 -39.25 -5.38 -28.15
C GLY A 766 -38.93 -6.85 -27.84
N ASN A 767 -39.86 -7.53 -27.15
CA ASN A 767 -39.70 -8.96 -26.90
C ASN A 767 -39.67 -9.75 -28.23
N TYR A 768 -38.68 -10.64 -28.37
CA TYR A 768 -38.58 -11.63 -29.41
C TYR A 768 -38.31 -12.99 -28.78
N ASP A 769 -39.01 -14.01 -29.27
CA ASP A 769 -38.90 -15.36 -28.69
C ASP A 769 -37.59 -16.05 -29.13
N GLU A 770 -37.17 -15.81 -30.37
CA GLU A 770 -35.93 -16.36 -30.94
C GLU A 770 -35.26 -15.35 -31.89
N ILE A 771 -33.96 -15.25 -31.81
CA ILE A 771 -33.13 -14.38 -32.69
C ILE A 771 -33.30 -14.75 -34.17
N SER A 772 -33.44 -16.05 -34.48
CA SER A 772 -33.62 -16.59 -35.80
C SER A 772 -34.86 -16.03 -36.53
N ASN A 773 -35.86 -15.64 -35.77
CA ASN A 773 -37.15 -15.12 -36.28
C ASN A 773 -37.16 -13.59 -36.44
N LEU A 774 -36.10 -12.89 -36.10
CA LEU A 774 -36.00 -11.46 -36.38
C LEU A 774 -36.08 -11.21 -37.88
N ILE A 775 -36.77 -10.13 -38.27
CA ILE A 775 -37.10 -9.83 -39.64
C ILE A 775 -36.25 -8.65 -40.15
N ILE A 776 -35.44 -8.88 -41.20
CA ILE A 776 -34.66 -7.82 -41.87
C ILE A 776 -35.36 -7.40 -43.15
N ASP A 777 -35.23 -6.13 -43.50
CA ASP A 777 -35.84 -5.57 -44.69
C ASP A 777 -34.98 -5.81 -45.95
N ALA A 778 -35.54 -6.39 -46.97
CA ALA A 778 -34.94 -6.45 -48.29
C ALA A 778 -35.17 -5.15 -49.06
N ALA A 779 -34.34 -4.85 -50.04
CA ALA A 779 -34.38 -3.63 -50.85
C ALA A 779 -35.70 -3.42 -51.58
N ASP A 780 -36.42 -4.49 -51.90
CA ASP A 780 -37.75 -4.45 -52.54
C ASP A 780 -38.91 -4.35 -51.54
N GLY A 781 -38.62 -4.16 -50.26
CA GLY A 781 -39.61 -4.05 -49.18
C GLY A 781 -40.13 -5.39 -48.65
N ARG A 782 -39.63 -6.52 -49.15
CA ARG A 782 -39.93 -7.82 -48.57
C ARG A 782 -39.31 -7.95 -47.19
N LYS A 783 -40.00 -8.62 -46.30
CA LYS A 783 -39.56 -8.91 -44.95
C LYS A 783 -38.98 -10.36 -44.93
N VAL A 784 -37.69 -10.47 -44.67
CA VAL A 784 -36.93 -11.72 -44.70
C VAL A 784 -36.50 -12.12 -43.29
N PRO A 785 -36.74 -13.38 -42.83
CA PRO A 785 -36.20 -13.86 -41.55
C PRO A 785 -34.66 -13.79 -41.54
N LEU A 786 -34.08 -13.48 -40.39
CA LEU A 786 -32.64 -13.45 -40.23
C LEU A 786 -31.99 -14.81 -40.58
N SER A 787 -32.63 -15.93 -40.22
CA SER A 787 -32.21 -17.29 -40.54
C SER A 787 -32.05 -17.58 -42.04
N ASP A 788 -32.71 -16.81 -42.91
CA ASP A 788 -32.63 -16.97 -44.36
C ASP A 788 -31.39 -16.27 -44.96
N VAL A 789 -30.84 -15.28 -44.23
CA VAL A 789 -29.71 -14.46 -44.73
C VAL A 789 -28.43 -14.59 -43.89
N ALA A 790 -28.50 -15.28 -42.74
CA ALA A 790 -27.38 -15.48 -41.84
C ALA A 790 -27.39 -16.87 -41.20
N ASP A 791 -26.22 -17.39 -40.90
CA ASP A 791 -26.02 -18.56 -40.06
C ASP A 791 -25.89 -18.12 -38.61
N ILE A 792 -26.76 -18.69 -37.75
CA ILE A 792 -26.73 -18.42 -36.30
C ILE A 792 -26.08 -19.64 -35.64
N VAL A 793 -24.84 -19.49 -35.23
CA VAL A 793 -24.02 -20.59 -34.72
C VAL A 793 -23.63 -20.34 -33.27
N SER A 794 -23.90 -21.34 -32.43
CA SER A 794 -23.37 -21.30 -31.07
C SER A 794 -21.87 -21.59 -31.09
N GLY A 795 -21.08 -20.72 -30.51
CA GLY A 795 -19.64 -20.83 -30.37
C GLY A 795 -19.22 -20.67 -28.94
N ALA A 796 -17.93 -20.61 -28.74
CA ALA A 796 -17.34 -20.29 -27.45
C ALA A 796 -16.09 -19.44 -27.67
N GLY A 797 -15.80 -18.54 -26.75
CA GLY A 797 -14.61 -17.68 -26.81
C GLY A 797 -14.09 -17.32 -25.42
N PRO A 798 -12.89 -16.80 -25.31
CA PRO A 798 -12.30 -16.43 -24.02
C PRO A 798 -13.10 -15.34 -23.32
N ASN A 799 -13.25 -15.45 -22.00
CA ASN A 799 -13.94 -14.44 -21.21
C ASN A 799 -13.08 -13.19 -21.02
N THR A 800 -11.81 -13.41 -20.74
CA THR A 800 -10.82 -12.36 -20.46
C THR A 800 -9.48 -12.78 -21.02
N ILE A 801 -8.75 -11.85 -21.63
CA ILE A 801 -7.40 -12.07 -22.14
C ILE A 801 -6.47 -11.09 -21.43
N ASN A 802 -5.59 -11.64 -20.61
CA ASN A 802 -4.55 -10.87 -19.92
C ASN A 802 -3.23 -10.95 -20.68
N ARG A 803 -2.55 -9.79 -20.77
CA ARG A 803 -1.27 -9.68 -21.46
C ARG A 803 -0.27 -8.91 -20.61
N GLU A 804 1.00 -9.17 -20.82
CA GLU A 804 2.11 -8.43 -20.23
C GLU A 804 3.23 -8.32 -21.25
N ASN A 805 3.70 -7.09 -21.51
CA ASN A 805 4.72 -6.80 -22.51
C ASN A 805 4.43 -7.47 -23.87
N VAL A 806 3.19 -7.26 -24.35
CA VAL A 806 2.68 -7.75 -25.65
C VAL A 806 2.55 -9.29 -25.74
N GLN A 807 2.65 -10.03 -24.66
CA GLN A 807 2.47 -11.48 -24.62
C GLN A 807 1.25 -11.87 -23.76
N ARG A 808 0.46 -12.83 -24.23
CA ARG A 808 -0.64 -13.40 -23.44
C ARG A 808 -0.08 -14.13 -22.23
N LYS A 809 -0.76 -14.01 -21.11
CA LYS A 809 -0.43 -14.69 -19.85
C LYS A 809 -1.67 -15.24 -19.16
N ILE A 810 -1.47 -16.29 -18.39
CA ILE A 810 -2.41 -16.77 -17.36
C ILE A 810 -1.69 -16.76 -16.03
N VAL A 811 -2.39 -16.40 -14.97
CA VAL A 811 -1.82 -16.36 -13.63
C VAL A 811 -2.41 -17.46 -12.75
N ILE A 812 -1.51 -18.18 -12.08
CA ILE A 812 -1.86 -19.07 -10.99
C ILE A 812 -1.50 -18.32 -9.70
N SER A 813 -2.52 -17.98 -8.92
CA SER A 813 -2.40 -17.18 -7.69
C SER A 813 -2.43 -18.08 -6.45
N ALA A 814 -1.68 -17.71 -5.42
CA ALA A 814 -1.71 -18.36 -4.12
C ALA A 814 -1.34 -17.39 -3.00
N ASN A 815 -1.83 -17.68 -1.81
CA ASN A 815 -1.42 -17.02 -0.57
C ASN A 815 -0.64 -18.00 0.32
N THR A 816 0.02 -17.47 1.35
CA THR A 816 0.73 -18.29 2.34
C THR A 816 -0.02 -18.32 3.66
N SER A 817 0.01 -19.46 4.34
CA SER A 817 -0.57 -19.65 5.69
C SER A 817 0.38 -20.50 6.54
N GLY A 818 0.84 -19.92 7.66
CA GLY A 818 1.66 -20.63 8.65
C GLY A 818 3.10 -20.98 8.25
N ARG A 819 3.54 -20.61 7.02
CA ARG A 819 4.93 -20.80 6.55
C ARG A 819 5.44 -19.55 5.82
N ALA A 820 6.75 -19.37 5.81
CA ALA A 820 7.41 -18.27 5.15
C ALA A 820 7.25 -18.33 3.62
N LEU A 821 7.12 -17.15 3.00
CA LEU A 821 6.91 -17.00 1.56
C LEU A 821 8.00 -17.69 0.72
N SER A 822 9.27 -17.50 1.09
CA SER A 822 10.41 -18.08 0.36
C SER A 822 10.39 -19.61 0.32
N ASP A 823 9.99 -20.25 1.43
CA ASP A 823 9.99 -21.70 1.54
C ASP A 823 8.87 -22.30 0.69
N VAL A 824 7.68 -21.69 0.76
CA VAL A 824 6.54 -22.10 -0.06
C VAL A 824 6.86 -21.92 -1.56
N VAL A 825 7.46 -20.80 -1.96
CA VAL A 825 7.87 -20.58 -3.38
C VAL A 825 8.97 -21.54 -3.81
N ALA A 826 9.92 -21.89 -2.92
CA ALA A 826 10.96 -22.89 -3.23
C ALA A 826 10.34 -24.26 -3.50
N ASP A 827 9.39 -24.68 -2.64
CA ASP A 827 8.67 -25.96 -2.83
C ASP A 827 7.81 -25.92 -4.12
N ILE A 828 7.16 -24.79 -4.43
CA ILE A 828 6.44 -24.60 -5.69
C ILE A 828 7.38 -24.74 -6.90
N LYS A 829 8.53 -24.05 -6.90
CA LYS A 829 9.51 -24.13 -7.99
C LYS A 829 10.00 -25.55 -8.21
N LYS A 830 10.22 -26.30 -7.12
CA LYS A 830 10.63 -27.70 -7.16
C LYS A 830 9.53 -28.59 -7.73
N ALA A 831 8.31 -28.51 -7.21
CA ALA A 831 7.18 -29.32 -7.66
C ALA A 831 6.83 -29.07 -9.12
N VAL A 832 6.80 -27.79 -9.53
CA VAL A 832 6.55 -27.41 -10.92
C VAL A 832 7.68 -27.90 -11.86
N GLY A 833 8.95 -27.79 -11.44
CA GLY A 833 10.08 -28.25 -12.21
C GLY A 833 10.13 -29.77 -12.43
N GLU A 834 9.64 -30.54 -11.44
CA GLU A 834 9.61 -32.02 -11.49
C GLU A 834 8.38 -32.55 -12.23
N GLU A 835 7.20 -31.95 -12.09
CA GLU A 835 5.94 -32.51 -12.57
C GLU A 835 5.41 -31.85 -13.84
N VAL A 836 5.79 -30.60 -14.16
CA VAL A 836 5.22 -29.84 -15.27
C VAL A 836 6.23 -29.69 -16.41
N LYS A 837 5.88 -30.25 -17.57
CA LYS A 837 6.67 -30.10 -18.80
C LYS A 837 6.09 -28.97 -19.65
N LEU A 838 6.88 -27.93 -19.86
CA LEU A 838 6.49 -26.78 -20.70
C LEU A 838 6.71 -27.13 -22.18
N PRO A 839 5.74 -26.90 -23.06
CA PRO A 839 5.94 -26.95 -24.51
C PRO A 839 6.89 -25.84 -24.98
N GLU A 840 7.42 -25.97 -26.18
CA GLU A 840 8.24 -24.94 -26.80
C GLU A 840 7.45 -23.63 -26.98
N GLY A 841 8.06 -22.49 -26.62
CA GLY A 841 7.43 -21.18 -26.67
C GLY A 841 6.61 -20.81 -25.43
N TYR A 842 6.53 -21.68 -24.42
CA TYR A 842 5.90 -21.39 -23.13
C TYR A 842 6.95 -21.18 -22.04
N ARG A 843 6.71 -20.23 -21.14
CA ARG A 843 7.62 -19.94 -20.02
C ARG A 843 6.84 -19.59 -18.76
N ILE A 844 7.47 -19.85 -17.62
CA ILE A 844 6.95 -19.51 -16.30
C ILE A 844 7.83 -18.44 -15.65
N GLU A 845 7.19 -17.43 -15.08
CA GLU A 845 7.83 -16.44 -14.22
C GLU A 845 7.16 -16.46 -12.85
N TYR A 846 7.96 -16.33 -11.79
CA TYR A 846 7.47 -16.28 -10.42
C TYR A 846 7.52 -14.84 -9.94
N GLY A 847 6.37 -14.24 -9.72
CA GLY A 847 6.20 -12.84 -9.31
C GLY A 847 5.46 -12.69 -7.99
N GLY A 848 5.01 -11.47 -7.72
CA GLY A 848 4.35 -11.10 -6.47
C GLY A 848 5.33 -10.57 -5.43
N GLN A 849 4.98 -10.70 -4.16
CA GLN A 849 5.83 -10.24 -3.07
C GLN A 849 7.21 -10.94 -3.05
N PHE A 850 7.30 -12.16 -3.59
CA PHE A 850 8.55 -12.91 -3.66
C PHE A 850 9.61 -12.21 -4.51
N GLU A 851 9.25 -11.67 -5.67
CA GLU A 851 10.16 -10.96 -6.57
C GLU A 851 10.75 -9.72 -5.89
N SER A 852 9.89 -8.92 -5.26
CA SER A 852 10.30 -7.75 -4.49
C SER A 852 11.20 -8.11 -3.32
N GLN A 853 10.85 -9.17 -2.58
CA GLN A 853 11.66 -9.66 -1.47
C GLN A 853 13.06 -10.13 -1.91
N GLU A 854 13.17 -10.89 -2.99
CA GLU A 854 14.45 -11.38 -3.50
C GLU A 854 15.34 -10.21 -3.93
N SER A 855 14.77 -9.23 -4.66
CA SER A 855 15.47 -8.02 -5.08
C SER A 855 15.95 -7.19 -3.90
N ALA A 856 15.07 -6.86 -2.96
CA ALA A 856 15.40 -6.07 -1.77
C ALA A 856 16.45 -6.76 -0.88
N SER A 857 16.29 -8.07 -0.65
CA SER A 857 17.25 -8.85 0.16
C SER A 857 18.64 -8.85 -0.47
N ARG A 858 18.75 -9.04 -1.78
CA ARG A 858 20.03 -8.99 -2.50
C ARG A 858 20.73 -7.63 -2.35
N VAL A 859 20.00 -6.53 -2.53
CA VAL A 859 20.55 -5.17 -2.36
C VAL A 859 20.99 -4.95 -0.92
N LEU A 860 20.17 -5.33 0.06
CA LEU A 860 20.48 -5.18 1.48
C LEU A 860 21.71 -5.99 1.89
N TYR A 861 21.84 -7.26 1.51
CA TYR A 861 23.01 -8.07 1.85
C TYR A 861 24.30 -7.50 1.27
N LEU A 862 24.28 -7.04 0.03
CA LEU A 862 25.45 -6.45 -0.62
C LEU A 862 25.84 -5.11 0.03
N THR A 863 24.88 -4.24 0.27
CA THR A 863 25.13 -2.90 0.86
C THR A 863 25.44 -2.98 2.35
N CYS A 864 24.89 -3.96 3.09
CA CYS A 864 25.28 -4.25 4.48
C CYS A 864 26.72 -4.71 4.58
N THR A 865 27.17 -5.58 3.67
CA THR A 865 28.58 -6.00 3.60
C THR A 865 29.49 -4.80 3.38
N LEU A 866 29.13 -3.88 2.48
CA LEU A 866 29.86 -2.64 2.25
C LEU A 866 29.84 -1.74 3.49
N ALA A 867 28.68 -1.59 4.15
CA ALA A 867 28.56 -0.80 5.38
C ALA A 867 29.46 -1.33 6.51
N ILE A 868 29.52 -2.66 6.69
CA ILE A 868 30.43 -3.29 7.66
C ILE A 868 31.91 -2.97 7.33
N ALA A 869 32.28 -3.00 6.06
CA ALA A 869 33.64 -2.63 5.62
C ALA A 869 33.95 -1.16 5.92
N ILE A 870 32.99 -0.25 5.70
CA ILE A 870 33.13 1.17 6.02
C ILE A 870 33.23 1.37 7.54
N ILE A 871 32.42 0.68 8.33
CA ILE A 871 32.48 0.70 9.81
C ILE A 871 33.86 0.24 10.28
N PHE A 872 34.37 -0.86 9.72
CA PHE A 872 35.73 -1.32 10.05
C PHE A 872 36.80 -0.25 9.75
N PHE A 873 36.69 0.40 8.58
CA PHE A 873 37.60 1.47 8.19
C PHE A 873 37.52 2.69 9.13
N LEU A 874 36.32 3.11 9.54
CA LEU A 874 36.11 4.18 10.51
C LEU A 874 36.75 3.84 11.87
N LEU A 875 36.53 2.61 12.34
CA LEU A 875 37.16 2.12 13.57
C LEU A 875 38.69 2.06 13.45
N PHE A 876 39.19 1.62 12.29
CA PHE A 876 40.62 1.61 12.02
C PHE A 876 41.25 3.03 12.04
N MET A 877 40.56 3.99 11.42
CA MET A 877 40.99 5.41 11.46
C MET A 877 41.03 5.95 12.89
N GLN A 878 40.05 5.60 13.73
CA GLN A 878 39.95 6.07 15.10
C GLN A 878 41.07 5.48 16.01
N PHE A 879 41.24 4.16 15.93
CA PHE A 879 42.16 3.44 16.82
C PHE A 879 43.57 3.32 16.24
N ARG A 880 43.75 3.52 14.92
CA ARG A 880 44.98 3.29 14.15
C ARG A 880 45.60 1.90 14.39
N ASN A 881 44.74 0.92 14.70
CA ASN A 881 45.12 -0.44 14.97
C ASN A 881 44.03 -1.41 14.50
N ALA A 882 44.34 -2.25 13.51
CA ALA A 882 43.39 -3.22 12.92
C ALA A 882 42.94 -4.26 13.95
N LYS A 883 43.76 -4.59 14.92
CA LYS A 883 43.40 -5.58 15.97
C LYS A 883 42.33 -5.00 16.90
N GLU A 884 42.44 -3.75 17.32
CA GLU A 884 41.47 -3.05 18.16
C GLU A 884 40.13 -2.87 17.39
N ALA A 885 40.22 -2.46 16.14
CA ALA A 885 39.04 -2.34 15.26
C ALA A 885 38.31 -3.69 15.08
N GLY A 886 39.09 -4.77 14.87
CA GLY A 886 38.57 -6.13 14.77
C GLY A 886 37.91 -6.63 16.06
N ILE A 887 38.44 -6.31 17.23
CA ILE A 887 37.82 -6.66 18.53
C ILE A 887 36.46 -6.00 18.67
N ILE A 888 36.34 -4.73 18.29
CA ILE A 888 35.05 -4.02 18.35
C ILE A 888 34.06 -4.62 17.36
N LEU A 889 34.52 -5.01 16.17
CA LEU A 889 33.65 -5.59 15.15
C LEU A 889 33.10 -6.97 15.56
N LEU A 890 33.74 -7.68 16.48
CA LEU A 890 33.23 -8.93 17.05
C LEU A 890 31.90 -8.76 17.81
N ASN A 891 31.50 -7.53 18.13
CA ASN A 891 30.17 -7.25 18.68
C ASN A 891 29.06 -7.62 17.72
N LEU A 892 29.29 -7.55 16.40
CA LEU A 892 28.26 -7.86 15.40
C LEU A 892 27.81 -9.34 15.47
N PRO A 893 28.69 -10.34 15.38
CA PRO A 893 28.27 -11.73 15.55
C PRO A 893 27.65 -12.03 16.92
N LEU A 894 28.09 -11.36 17.99
CA LEU A 894 27.50 -11.53 19.31
C LEU A 894 26.08 -10.98 19.42
N ALA A 895 25.81 -9.86 18.74
CA ALA A 895 24.48 -9.28 18.65
C ALA A 895 23.54 -10.14 17.76
N LEU A 896 24.05 -10.70 16.66
CA LEU A 896 23.29 -11.58 15.77
C LEU A 896 22.72 -12.80 16.50
N ILE A 897 23.46 -13.38 17.47
CA ILE A 897 23.01 -14.53 18.25
C ILE A 897 21.61 -14.27 18.85
N GLY A 898 21.48 -13.19 19.62
CA GLY A 898 20.21 -12.87 20.30
C GLY A 898 19.10 -12.43 19.34
N GLY A 899 19.44 -11.68 18.28
CA GLY A 899 18.46 -11.29 17.27
C GLY A 899 17.86 -12.49 16.52
N ILE A 900 18.69 -13.47 16.16
CA ILE A 900 18.26 -14.71 15.51
C ILE A 900 17.38 -15.54 16.46
N PHE A 901 17.80 -15.74 17.71
CA PHE A 901 16.99 -16.47 18.67
C PHE A 901 15.66 -15.77 18.98
N ALA A 902 15.63 -14.44 19.01
CA ALA A 902 14.38 -13.69 19.17
C ALA A 902 13.41 -13.95 18.00
N LEU A 903 13.91 -14.00 16.75
CA LEU A 903 13.07 -14.36 15.60
C LEU A 903 12.53 -15.78 15.70
N VAL A 904 13.35 -16.76 16.08
CA VAL A 904 12.92 -18.17 16.23
C VAL A 904 11.77 -18.30 17.23
N VAL A 905 11.88 -17.60 18.36
CA VAL A 905 10.89 -17.69 19.45
C VAL A 905 9.62 -16.91 19.11
N THR A 906 9.68 -15.93 18.22
CA THR A 906 8.55 -15.01 17.97
C THR A 906 7.90 -15.21 16.60
N THR A 907 8.59 -14.85 15.52
CA THR A 907 8.02 -14.84 14.16
C THR A 907 8.32 -16.09 13.36
N GLY A 908 9.43 -16.75 13.63
CA GLY A 908 9.88 -17.94 12.88
C GLY A 908 10.36 -17.67 11.46
N GLU A 909 10.40 -16.40 11.03
CA GLU A 909 10.77 -15.99 9.68
C GLU A 909 11.59 -14.69 9.67
N VAL A 910 12.34 -14.47 8.60
CA VAL A 910 13.16 -13.26 8.37
C VAL A 910 12.43 -12.35 7.39
N SER A 911 11.80 -11.30 7.90
CA SER A 911 11.18 -10.27 7.07
C SER A 911 12.16 -9.12 6.75
N ILE A 912 11.85 -8.29 5.74
CA ILE A 912 12.65 -7.08 5.44
C ILE A 912 12.76 -6.17 6.67
N PRO A 913 11.71 -5.89 7.46
CA PRO A 913 11.84 -5.17 8.72
C PRO A 913 12.78 -5.83 9.73
N ALA A 914 12.80 -7.17 9.82
CA ALA A 914 13.75 -7.87 10.68
C ALA A 914 15.21 -7.62 10.27
N ILE A 915 15.50 -7.58 8.95
CA ILE A 915 16.83 -7.24 8.42
C ILE A 915 17.23 -5.81 8.83
N ILE A 916 16.29 -4.86 8.78
CA ILE A 916 16.52 -3.49 9.26
C ILE A 916 16.81 -3.47 10.77
N GLY A 917 16.14 -4.33 11.53
CA GLY A 917 16.43 -4.56 12.95
C GLY A 917 17.89 -4.98 13.17
N PHE A 918 18.43 -5.89 12.37
CA PHE A 918 19.86 -6.28 12.41
C PHE A 918 20.78 -5.13 12.01
N ILE A 919 20.43 -4.34 11.00
CA ILE A 919 21.18 -3.15 10.57
C ILE A 919 21.30 -2.14 11.72
N SER A 920 20.18 -1.81 12.37
CA SER A 920 20.13 -0.94 13.54
C SER A 920 20.98 -1.47 14.68
N LEU A 921 20.86 -2.76 14.96
CA LEU A 921 21.60 -3.46 16.01
C LEU A 921 23.11 -3.39 15.79
N PHE A 922 23.61 -3.44 14.54
CA PHE A 922 25.02 -3.33 14.21
C PHE A 922 25.62 -2.01 14.71
N GLY A 923 24.94 -0.90 14.47
CA GLY A 923 25.37 0.40 14.93
C GLY A 923 25.44 0.50 16.45
N ILE A 924 24.38 0.08 17.14
CA ILE A 924 24.25 0.16 18.60
C ILE A 924 25.27 -0.78 19.29
N ALA A 925 25.43 -2.01 18.81
CA ALA A 925 26.35 -2.99 19.39
C ALA A 925 27.80 -2.56 19.25
N THR A 926 28.19 -2.03 18.09
CA THR A 926 29.57 -1.54 17.83
C THR A 926 29.94 -0.39 18.77
N ARG A 927 28.99 0.49 19.08
CA ARG A 927 29.19 1.59 20.04
C ARG A 927 29.59 1.11 21.44
N ASN A 928 28.90 0.10 21.96
CA ASN A 928 29.20 -0.43 23.31
C ASN A 928 30.63 -1.00 23.39
N GLY A 929 31.06 -1.73 22.36
CA GLY A 929 32.42 -2.22 22.25
C GLY A 929 33.47 -1.13 22.14
N MET A 930 33.15 -0.09 21.38
CA MET A 930 34.02 1.08 21.21
C MET A 930 34.27 1.80 22.54
N LEU A 931 33.24 2.00 23.37
CA LEU A 931 33.35 2.63 24.69
C LEU A 931 34.27 1.86 25.62
N LEU A 932 34.20 0.52 25.63
CA LEU A 932 35.07 -0.33 26.42
C LEU A 932 36.52 -0.24 25.97
N VAL A 933 36.81 -0.44 24.69
CA VAL A 933 38.16 -0.46 24.15
C VAL A 933 38.83 0.92 24.26
N THR A 934 38.07 2.00 24.09
CA THR A 934 38.57 3.37 24.28
C THR A 934 39.04 3.58 25.73
N GLU A 935 38.27 3.10 26.71
CA GLU A 935 38.61 3.25 28.11
C GLU A 935 39.84 2.39 28.50
N TYR A 936 39.94 1.16 27.98
CA TYR A 936 41.13 0.32 28.19
C TYR A 936 42.40 1.00 27.64
N LYS A 937 42.30 1.61 26.47
CA LYS A 937 43.41 2.32 25.85
C LYS A 937 43.80 3.57 26.65
N ARG A 938 42.79 4.34 27.12
CA ARG A 938 43.03 5.52 27.96
C ARG A 938 43.80 5.16 29.26
N LEU A 939 43.31 4.17 30.01
CA LEU A 939 43.93 3.73 31.24
C LEU A 939 45.37 3.23 31.02
N ARG A 940 45.65 2.58 29.92
CA ARG A 940 46.99 2.12 29.56
C ARG A 940 47.94 3.23 29.14
N THR A 941 47.44 4.20 28.37
CA THR A 941 48.29 5.27 27.80
C THR A 941 48.44 6.46 28.72
N GLU A 942 47.43 6.84 29.50
CA GLU A 942 47.44 8.03 30.36
C GLU A 942 47.75 7.69 31.82
N GLU A 943 47.30 6.57 32.33
CA GLU A 943 47.49 6.14 33.72
C GLU A 943 48.57 5.09 33.90
N GLY A 944 49.10 4.51 32.81
CA GLY A 944 50.17 3.50 32.85
C GLY A 944 49.75 2.15 33.44
N ALA A 945 48.50 1.82 33.51
CA ALA A 945 47.93 0.58 34.07
C ALA A 945 48.38 -0.65 33.27
N THR A 946 48.56 -1.77 34.00
CA THR A 946 48.76 -3.07 33.35
C THR A 946 47.53 -3.47 32.52
N VAL A 947 47.68 -4.40 31.56
CA VAL A 947 46.58 -4.84 30.69
C VAL A 947 45.39 -5.32 31.52
N ARG A 948 45.66 -6.15 32.54
CA ARG A 948 44.59 -6.73 33.40
C ARG A 948 43.89 -5.67 34.26
N GLU A 949 44.67 -4.76 34.86
CA GLU A 949 44.12 -3.63 35.64
C GLU A 949 43.29 -2.71 34.77
N ALA A 950 43.77 -2.36 33.57
CA ALA A 950 43.04 -1.54 32.63
C ALA A 950 41.71 -2.21 32.22
N ILE A 951 41.68 -3.53 32.01
CA ILE A 951 40.45 -4.28 31.70
C ILE A 951 39.46 -4.26 32.87
N VAL A 952 39.94 -4.61 34.10
CA VAL A 952 39.03 -4.69 35.25
C VAL A 952 38.47 -3.31 35.63
N ASN A 953 39.38 -2.32 35.79
CA ASN A 953 38.95 -0.97 36.15
C ASN A 953 38.15 -0.28 35.07
N GLY A 954 38.53 -0.45 33.78
CA GLY A 954 37.84 0.12 32.63
C GLY A 954 36.43 -0.49 32.46
N SER A 955 36.30 -1.80 32.59
CA SER A 955 35.01 -2.49 32.54
C SER A 955 34.08 -2.04 33.69
N LEU A 956 34.58 -1.93 34.90
CA LEU A 956 33.78 -1.46 36.04
C LEU A 956 33.39 0.02 35.91
N SER A 957 34.26 0.89 35.36
CA SER A 957 33.95 2.30 35.16
C SER A 957 32.90 2.55 34.06
N ARG A 958 32.84 1.67 33.04
CA ARG A 958 31.89 1.78 31.88
C ARG A 958 30.68 0.90 32.03
N LEU A 959 30.55 0.09 33.07
CA LEU A 959 29.42 -0.81 33.27
C LEU A 959 28.08 -0.06 33.34
N ASN A 960 28.02 1.00 34.14
CA ASN A 960 26.77 1.76 34.31
C ASN A 960 26.28 2.42 33.02
N PRO A 961 27.13 3.20 32.28
CA PRO A 961 26.71 3.73 30.98
C PRO A 961 26.22 2.65 30.02
N ILE A 962 26.94 1.54 29.87
CA ILE A 962 26.60 0.46 28.95
C ILE A 962 25.28 -0.22 29.36
N MET A 963 25.08 -0.50 30.64
CA MET A 963 23.82 -1.08 31.13
C MET A 963 22.64 -0.12 30.99
N MET A 964 22.85 1.17 31.28
CA MET A 964 21.80 2.18 31.07
C MET A 964 21.38 2.26 29.61
N THR A 965 22.35 2.43 28.71
CA THR A 965 22.05 2.54 27.27
C THR A 965 21.40 1.28 26.70
N ALA A 966 21.85 0.10 27.12
CA ALA A 966 21.24 -1.16 26.70
C ALA A 966 19.80 -1.31 27.21
N LEU A 967 19.57 -1.00 28.48
CA LEU A 967 18.22 -1.11 29.09
C LEU A 967 17.27 -0.04 28.59
N THR A 968 17.72 1.22 28.40
CA THR A 968 16.90 2.27 27.82
C THR A 968 16.46 1.91 26.41
N SER A 969 17.40 1.44 25.57
CA SER A 969 17.09 1.02 24.20
C SER A 969 16.21 -0.23 24.15
N ALA A 970 16.47 -1.22 25.01
CA ALA A 970 15.67 -2.44 25.04
C ALA A 970 14.24 -2.19 25.55
N LEU A 971 14.09 -1.52 26.69
CA LEU A 971 12.76 -1.29 27.29
C LEU A 971 11.92 -0.30 26.52
N ALA A 972 12.53 0.68 25.81
CA ALA A 972 11.82 1.56 24.89
C ALA A 972 11.11 0.80 23.77
N LEU A 973 11.65 -0.35 23.35
CA LEU A 973 11.10 -1.14 22.25
C LEU A 973 10.11 -2.24 22.70
N VAL A 974 9.97 -2.49 24.00
CA VAL A 974 9.05 -3.53 24.53
C VAL A 974 7.61 -3.31 24.06
N PRO A 975 7.01 -2.09 24.14
CA PRO A 975 5.64 -1.87 23.67
C PRO A 975 5.46 -2.23 22.19
N LEU A 976 6.42 -1.84 21.34
CA LEU A 976 6.40 -2.16 19.91
C LEU A 976 6.58 -3.67 19.65
N ALA A 977 7.44 -4.33 20.41
CA ALA A 977 7.67 -5.77 20.26
C ALA A 977 6.45 -6.60 20.63
N LEU A 978 5.70 -6.17 21.65
CA LEU A 978 4.49 -6.85 22.13
C LEU A 978 3.24 -6.48 21.33
N GLY A 979 3.18 -5.28 20.78
CA GLY A 979 2.03 -4.74 20.05
C GLY A 979 1.94 -5.16 18.57
N GLY A 980 2.55 -6.27 18.16
CA GLY A 980 2.68 -6.64 16.74
C GLY A 980 1.38 -6.99 16.01
N GLU A 981 0.29 -7.26 16.74
CA GLU A 981 -1.04 -7.51 16.16
C GLU A 981 -1.89 -6.22 16.06
N LEU A 982 -1.42 -5.12 16.63
CA LEU A 982 -2.11 -3.84 16.58
C LEU A 982 -1.87 -3.15 15.23
N PRO A 983 -2.91 -2.54 14.61
CA PRO A 983 -2.76 -1.75 13.41
C PRO A 983 -1.63 -0.73 13.50
N GLY A 984 -0.75 -0.71 12.50
CA GLY A 984 0.38 0.20 12.41
C GLY A 984 1.68 -0.25 13.08
N ASN A 985 1.65 -1.26 13.96
CA ASN A 985 2.85 -1.80 14.63
C ASN A 985 3.46 -3.03 13.94
N GLU A 986 2.79 -3.58 12.92
CA GLU A 986 3.16 -4.86 12.29
C GLU A 986 4.57 -4.84 11.71
N ILE A 987 4.98 -3.72 11.09
CA ILE A 987 6.31 -3.57 10.49
C ILE A 987 7.38 -3.32 11.55
N GLN A 988 7.05 -2.54 12.60
CA GLN A 988 7.99 -2.20 13.65
C GLN A 988 8.23 -3.36 14.62
N SER A 989 7.25 -4.23 14.84
CA SER A 989 7.34 -5.31 15.81
C SER A 989 8.45 -6.34 15.50
N PRO A 990 8.59 -6.92 14.30
CA PRO A 990 9.72 -7.80 13.99
C PRO A 990 11.07 -7.14 14.16
N MET A 991 11.19 -5.87 13.77
CA MET A 991 12.38 -5.05 13.93
C MET A 991 12.72 -4.83 15.40
N ALA A 992 11.73 -4.46 16.23
CA ALA A 992 11.88 -4.28 17.67
C ALA A 992 12.29 -5.59 18.37
N LYS A 993 11.71 -6.74 17.98
CA LYS A 993 12.06 -8.06 18.51
C LYS A 993 13.52 -8.43 18.25
N VAL A 994 14.01 -8.19 17.03
CA VAL A 994 15.41 -8.43 16.65
C VAL A 994 16.34 -7.53 17.47
N ILE A 995 16.05 -6.23 17.56
CA ILE A 995 16.87 -5.28 18.31
C ILE A 995 16.90 -5.64 19.79
N LEU A 996 15.75 -5.96 20.38
CA LEU A 996 15.64 -6.34 21.79
C LEU A 996 16.45 -7.60 22.11
N GLY A 997 16.28 -8.67 21.33
CA GLY A 997 17.03 -9.90 21.50
C GLY A 997 18.52 -9.70 21.29
N GLY A 998 18.91 -8.97 20.27
CA GLY A 998 20.30 -8.66 19.97
C GLY A 998 20.96 -7.75 20.99
N LEU A 999 20.27 -6.76 21.56
CA LEU A 999 20.79 -5.93 22.66
C LEU A 999 21.05 -6.74 23.92
N ILE A 1000 20.13 -7.64 24.27
CA ILE A 1000 20.34 -8.52 25.44
C ILE A 1000 21.59 -9.38 25.25
N SER A 1001 21.72 -10.05 24.10
CA SER A 1001 22.88 -10.91 23.85
C SER A 1001 24.18 -10.11 23.71
N SER A 1002 24.17 -9.01 22.96
CA SER A 1002 25.38 -8.19 22.78
C SER A 1002 25.85 -7.60 24.10
N THR A 1003 24.95 -7.08 24.93
CA THR A 1003 25.32 -6.48 26.22
C THR A 1003 25.93 -7.51 27.17
N LEU A 1004 25.27 -8.68 27.30
CA LEU A 1004 25.77 -9.76 28.16
C LEU A 1004 27.10 -10.33 27.65
N LEU A 1005 27.17 -10.63 26.35
CA LEU A 1005 28.37 -11.24 25.77
C LEU A 1005 29.53 -10.26 25.66
N ASN A 1006 29.29 -9.00 25.33
CA ASN A 1006 30.32 -7.96 25.24
C ASN A 1006 30.96 -7.68 26.58
N ALA A 1007 30.19 -7.68 27.65
CA ALA A 1007 30.69 -7.46 29.01
C ALA A 1007 31.77 -8.49 29.42
N PHE A 1008 31.75 -9.69 28.80
CA PHE A 1008 32.70 -10.76 29.15
C PHE A 1008 33.65 -11.12 28.01
N ILE A 1009 33.22 -11.12 26.75
CA ILE A 1009 34.01 -11.61 25.61
C ILE A 1009 35.05 -10.58 25.16
N ILE A 1010 34.69 -9.30 25.11
CA ILE A 1010 35.61 -8.23 24.71
C ILE A 1010 36.80 -8.12 25.67
N PRO A 1011 36.62 -8.11 27.03
CA PRO A 1011 37.70 -8.16 27.97
C PRO A 1011 38.66 -9.33 27.73
N VAL A 1012 38.12 -10.52 27.52
CA VAL A 1012 38.92 -11.75 27.31
C VAL A 1012 39.74 -11.67 26.01
N ILE A 1013 39.14 -11.23 24.93
CA ILE A 1013 39.85 -11.14 23.64
C ILE A 1013 40.88 -10.04 23.66
N TYR A 1014 40.59 -8.91 24.31
CA TYR A 1014 41.51 -7.80 24.45
C TYR A 1014 42.76 -8.19 25.28
N GLU A 1015 42.57 -8.93 26.39
CA GLU A 1015 43.67 -9.48 27.19
C GLU A 1015 44.56 -10.41 26.36
N LYS A 1016 43.96 -11.36 25.63
CA LYS A 1016 44.67 -12.36 24.83
C LYS A 1016 45.49 -11.74 23.68
N ILE A 1017 44.96 -10.70 23.04
CA ILE A 1017 45.61 -9.99 21.92
C ILE A 1017 46.70 -9.07 22.44
N SER A 1018 46.47 -8.39 23.57
CA SER A 1018 47.41 -7.46 24.16
C SER A 1018 48.61 -8.15 24.86
N ASN A 1019 48.42 -9.34 25.42
CA ASN A 1019 49.48 -10.17 26.05
C ASN A 1019 50.37 -10.92 25.05
N ARG A 1020 50.02 -10.94 23.74
CA ARG A 1020 50.83 -11.50 22.65
C ARG A 1020 51.82 -10.48 22.03
N ARG A 1021 52.10 -9.37 22.70
CA ARG A 1021 53.15 -8.39 22.35
C ARG A 1021 54.41 -8.54 23.19
#